data_17ceb695c3d8c9f2344e6142cf34a680
#
_entry.id   17ceb695c3d8c9f2344e6142cf34a680
#
_cell.length_a   1.000
_cell.length_b   1.000
_cell.length_c   1.000
_cell.angle_alpha   90.00
_cell.angle_beta   90.00
_cell.angle_gamma   90.00
#
_symmetry.space_group_name_H-M   'P 1'
#
loop_
_entity.id
_entity.type
_entity.pdbx_description
1 polymer ?
#
loop_
_entity_poly.entity_id
_entity_poly.type
_entity_poly.pdbx_seq_one_letter_code
_entity_poly.pdbx_strand_id
1 'polypeptide(L)'
;MRYIPLNIKTEYDLMNSLIRIKDLISFALKKEIYALGITDPNMFGTMEFINECNKNNIKPIIGTEVIVNDMYMLMYAKNYNGLTNLFKIVSHKNIEGTLDIDYVKDNSSDLIIVTNGKHYPLVSKYFDNVYIKYHTSKLKEEALKLTNNIVYMDLIRYFNEEDKEYFKYLKYIDEGKTIGDKINVYDSNFRLNISESDTNTTIEFASLIDIELPSKELHIPVYNDNSLSFLKALAKKGLEKRLNNNVPNIYKNRLTYELSVIEKMNFVDYFLIVYDFVLYAKKHNIYVGPGRGSGAASLVNYSLGIINVDPLKYNLIFERFLNPDRITMPDIDIDFDNTKRDDVIEYVSDKYGHDKTARIISFNTMLPKQIIRDMGRVLKYENIVIDNICKTINDEKDFISLKDNKAFMNLVSRNNNIKYLVNCCYKLCGLKKNTSMHAAGVVISDVSLYNFMPLYKSNNVILTGYSMEYIESLGLLKMDFLSIKNLNTISNIVNDIKKDNIDIDLNNIPLNDINTLNLFKNAYTTGIFQFESSGMKSFLRQLKVDNFNTLVDAIALYRPGPRDMIGEYILRKDGKKKVTYLVKELEPILKSTYGIIIYQEQVLEILRIIGGYTYAEADLIRRAMSKKKADVIEKNKSKFISGVIEHGYDEKVGTELYDLIIKFSSYGFNKSHSVVYSLVAYQMAYLKSNYTKYFMRNLLNMNISSDKIKDYIEESKKLGIRFLKVDINRSDKEFIIFNNYLLLPFNSIKNISNIVSEDILRERNKGEFKSFNDFMIRCYGKNINKRIVVSLILCGAFDSFGINKKATIEILDEIINYAMLCKDLGVVMDNAPIVNDIDDYDSIETIDNEINNYGFYLSRHPVTKYIREGYIKLNDISKYYNKVISLILFLEDTRMIKTRNNDNMCFLKFSDEYGSIEAVMFSDALLKVTELNKNKVYKVNAKVEKRDESYQLIVYGMFQIWGVNIASNKKNILSKIINDACFSEILR
;
A
#
# COMPACT_ATOMS: atom_id res chain seq x y z
N MET A 1 38.19 20.77 -30.62
CA MET A 1 37.17 20.76 -29.55
C MET A 1 35.85 20.26 -30.12
N ARG A 2 35.07 19.50 -29.36
CA ARG A 2 33.84 18.94 -29.88
C ARG A 2 32.64 19.83 -29.56
N TYR A 3 31.60 19.79 -30.39
CA TYR A 3 30.33 20.47 -30.23
C TYR A 3 29.70 20.20 -28.85
N ILE A 4 29.18 21.26 -28.20
CA ILE A 4 28.45 21.16 -26.94
C ILE A 4 26.95 21.24 -27.23
N PRO A 5 26.20 20.15 -27.02
CA PRO A 5 24.76 20.18 -27.17
C PRO A 5 24.11 20.91 -26.01
N LEU A 6 23.37 22.00 -26.32
CA LEU A 6 22.87 22.96 -25.34
C LEU A 6 21.36 22.80 -25.06
N ASN A 7 20.58 22.16 -25.96
CA ASN A 7 19.13 22.12 -25.89
C ASN A 7 18.61 20.67 -25.93
N ILE A 8 18.89 19.93 -24.86
CA ILE A 8 18.48 18.53 -24.71
C ILE A 8 17.25 18.46 -23.80
N LYS A 9 16.23 17.74 -24.27
CA LYS A 9 15.10 17.33 -23.43
C LYS A 9 15.36 15.94 -22.88
N THR A 10 15.15 15.75 -21.58
CA THR A 10 15.33 14.46 -20.91
C THR A 10 14.00 13.74 -20.67
N GLU A 11 14.03 12.54 -20.12
CA GLU A 11 12.84 11.80 -19.68
C GLU A 11 11.96 12.56 -18.68
N TYR A 12 12.48 13.67 -18.12
CA TYR A 12 11.74 14.57 -17.24
C TYR A 12 10.91 15.64 -17.98
N ASP A 13 11.09 15.76 -19.31
CA ASP A 13 10.10 16.39 -20.19
C ASP A 13 9.04 15.35 -20.57
N LEU A 14 8.27 14.95 -19.57
CA LEU A 14 7.35 13.80 -19.52
C LEU A 14 6.66 13.53 -20.86
N MET A 15 6.81 12.29 -21.39
CA MET A 15 6.26 11.85 -22.69
C MET A 15 6.78 12.63 -23.91
N ASN A 16 7.84 13.46 -23.77
CA ASN A 16 8.38 14.28 -24.86
C ASN A 16 9.87 14.03 -25.16
N SER A 17 10.50 13.03 -24.54
CA SER A 17 11.87 12.60 -24.85
C SER A 17 12.09 11.13 -24.51
N LEU A 18 13.01 10.50 -25.27
CA LEU A 18 13.51 9.15 -25.01
C LEU A 18 14.84 9.15 -24.23
N ILE A 19 15.42 10.31 -23.94
CA ILE A 19 16.76 10.46 -23.36
C ILE A 19 16.68 10.31 -21.85
N ARG A 20 17.21 9.20 -21.31
CA ARG A 20 17.47 9.06 -19.89
C ARG A 20 18.79 9.74 -19.53
N ILE A 21 18.84 10.37 -18.37
CA ILE A 21 20.04 11.10 -17.93
C ILE A 21 21.26 10.19 -17.89
N LYS A 22 21.17 8.97 -17.36
CA LYS A 22 22.29 8.02 -17.32
C LYS A 22 22.77 7.59 -18.71
N ASP A 23 21.84 7.41 -19.64
CA ASP A 23 22.17 7.07 -21.03
C ASP A 23 22.84 8.27 -21.72
N LEU A 24 22.41 9.50 -21.42
CA LEU A 24 22.99 10.74 -21.90
C LEU A 24 24.46 10.88 -21.45
N ILE A 25 24.75 10.64 -20.19
CA ILE A 25 26.11 10.67 -19.66
C ILE A 25 26.98 9.60 -20.34
N SER A 26 26.46 8.36 -20.45
CA SER A 26 27.20 7.27 -21.12
C SER A 26 27.48 7.59 -22.59
N PHE A 27 26.53 8.23 -23.28
CA PHE A 27 26.69 8.69 -24.65
C PHE A 27 27.76 9.79 -24.74
N ALA A 28 27.74 10.79 -23.85
CA ALA A 28 28.70 11.89 -23.80
C ALA A 28 30.14 11.39 -23.58
N LEU A 29 30.33 10.47 -22.63
CA LEU A 29 31.64 9.83 -22.39
C LEU A 29 32.17 9.09 -23.63
N LYS A 30 31.31 8.30 -24.29
CA LYS A 30 31.67 7.58 -25.53
C LYS A 30 32.03 8.52 -26.68
N LYS A 31 31.45 9.71 -26.70
CA LYS A 31 31.64 10.72 -27.74
C LYS A 31 32.65 11.82 -27.32
N GLU A 32 33.23 11.72 -26.12
CA GLU A 32 34.18 12.68 -25.53
C GLU A 32 33.61 14.10 -25.49
N ILE A 33 32.34 14.26 -25.17
CA ILE A 33 31.64 15.52 -24.96
C ILE A 33 31.85 15.93 -23.50
N TYR A 34 32.49 17.08 -23.25
CA TYR A 34 32.88 17.52 -21.91
C TYR A 34 31.85 18.42 -21.23
N ALA A 35 30.86 18.90 -21.94
CA ALA A 35 29.77 19.72 -21.40
C ALA A 35 28.42 19.39 -22.06
N LEU A 36 27.35 19.44 -21.31
CA LEU A 36 25.99 19.12 -21.76
C LEU A 36 24.98 20.13 -21.22
N GLY A 37 24.02 20.55 -22.05
CA GLY A 37 22.93 21.44 -21.66
C GLY A 37 21.56 20.76 -21.72
N ILE A 38 20.83 20.78 -20.61
CA ILE A 38 19.44 20.35 -20.55
C ILE A 38 18.50 21.54 -20.43
N THR A 39 17.28 21.43 -21.00
CA THR A 39 16.30 22.53 -21.04
C THR A 39 14.88 22.03 -20.78
N ASP A 40 14.71 21.10 -19.89
CA ASP A 40 13.38 20.58 -19.53
C ASP A 40 12.48 21.68 -18.96
N PRO A 41 11.20 21.78 -19.35
CA PRO A 41 10.35 22.94 -19.02
C PRO A 41 9.96 23.02 -17.54
N ASN A 42 10.07 21.91 -16.78
CA ASN A 42 9.75 21.82 -15.36
C ASN A 42 10.98 21.60 -14.47
N MET A 43 12.15 21.42 -15.04
CA MET A 43 13.44 21.27 -14.36
C MET A 43 13.49 20.11 -13.34
N PHE A 44 12.63 19.11 -13.45
CA PHE A 44 12.54 17.99 -12.48
C PHE A 44 13.79 17.11 -12.44
N GLY A 45 14.54 17.02 -13.53
CA GLY A 45 15.76 16.22 -13.67
C GLY A 45 17.06 16.94 -13.28
N THR A 46 17.00 18.20 -12.86
CA THR A 46 18.20 19.06 -12.69
C THR A 46 19.20 18.45 -11.72
N MET A 47 18.76 18.00 -10.53
CA MET A 47 19.68 17.43 -9.54
C MET A 47 20.29 16.09 -9.95
N GLU A 48 19.50 15.20 -10.59
CA GLU A 48 20.05 13.95 -11.16
C GLU A 48 21.12 14.25 -12.19
N PHE A 49 20.85 15.21 -13.07
CA PHE A 49 21.75 15.60 -14.13
C PHE A 49 23.05 16.21 -13.60
N ILE A 50 22.99 17.17 -12.66
CA ILE A 50 24.18 17.78 -12.03
C ILE A 50 25.03 16.71 -11.35
N ASN A 51 24.40 15.83 -10.54
CA ASN A 51 25.10 14.77 -9.81
C ASN A 51 25.80 13.78 -10.74
N GLU A 52 25.12 13.33 -11.81
CA GLU A 52 25.73 12.41 -12.79
C GLU A 52 26.81 13.08 -13.64
N CYS A 53 26.66 14.37 -13.99
CA CYS A 53 27.70 15.14 -14.66
C CYS A 53 28.95 15.27 -13.79
N ASN A 54 28.81 15.75 -12.55
CA ASN A 54 29.93 15.94 -11.62
C ASN A 54 30.68 14.64 -11.34
N LYS A 55 29.95 13.52 -11.16
CA LYS A 55 30.55 12.20 -10.97
C LYS A 55 31.43 11.75 -12.14
N ASN A 56 31.17 12.24 -13.36
CA ASN A 56 31.84 11.84 -14.58
C ASN A 56 32.68 12.95 -15.20
N ASN A 57 32.96 14.06 -14.46
CA ASN A 57 33.71 15.20 -14.90
C ASN A 57 33.16 15.86 -16.19
N ILE A 58 31.87 15.91 -16.34
CA ILE A 58 31.15 16.60 -17.42
C ILE A 58 30.60 17.90 -16.86
N LYS A 59 30.77 19.02 -17.57
CA LYS A 59 30.25 20.31 -17.16
C LYS A 59 28.73 20.38 -17.37
N PRO A 60 27.92 20.57 -16.31
CA PRO A 60 26.47 20.71 -16.43
C PRO A 60 26.09 22.14 -16.84
N ILE A 61 25.23 22.25 -17.84
CA ILE A 61 24.62 23.51 -18.28
C ILE A 61 23.11 23.38 -18.08
N ILE A 62 22.56 24.24 -17.22
CA ILE A 62 21.17 24.16 -16.84
C ILE A 62 20.38 25.31 -17.45
N GLY A 63 19.37 24.93 -18.23
CA GLY A 63 18.40 25.87 -18.76
C GLY A 63 16.97 25.34 -18.62
N THR A 64 16.03 26.17 -19.01
CA THR A 64 14.62 25.79 -19.09
C THR A 64 13.95 26.47 -20.26
N GLU A 65 12.90 25.87 -20.76
CA GLU A 65 12.03 26.43 -21.81
C GLU A 65 10.82 27.10 -21.19
N VAL A 66 10.60 28.37 -21.55
CA VAL A 66 9.41 29.11 -21.11
C VAL A 66 8.77 29.86 -22.28
N ILE A 67 7.48 30.00 -22.21
CA ILE A 67 6.68 30.82 -23.13
C ILE A 67 5.98 31.89 -22.29
N VAL A 68 6.22 33.17 -22.62
CA VAL A 68 5.66 34.30 -21.91
C VAL A 68 5.03 35.23 -22.93
N ASN A 69 3.74 35.54 -22.84
CA ASN A 69 3.00 36.38 -23.82
C ASN A 69 3.30 35.98 -25.28
N ASP A 70 3.22 34.65 -25.59
CA ASP A 70 3.57 34.07 -26.89
C ASP A 70 5.03 34.19 -27.33
N MET A 71 5.92 34.75 -26.49
CA MET A 71 7.35 34.81 -26.74
C MET A 71 8.04 33.52 -26.26
N TYR A 72 8.66 32.82 -27.19
CA TYR A 72 9.46 31.63 -26.87
C TYR A 72 10.85 32.03 -26.37
N MET A 73 11.26 31.51 -25.23
CA MET A 73 12.58 31.76 -24.64
C MET A 73 13.16 30.47 -24.06
N LEU A 74 14.48 30.29 -24.23
CA LEU A 74 15.28 29.37 -23.42
C LEU A 74 16.10 30.26 -22.47
N MET A 75 16.09 29.92 -21.19
CA MET A 75 16.78 30.63 -20.15
C MET A 75 17.82 29.73 -19.51
N TYR A 76 19.07 30.16 -19.42
CA TYR A 76 20.19 29.40 -18.86
C TYR A 76 20.76 30.12 -17.65
N ALA A 77 21.01 29.37 -16.58
CA ALA A 77 21.69 29.89 -15.39
C ALA A 77 23.17 30.08 -15.65
N LYS A 78 23.72 31.29 -15.33
CA LYS A 78 25.18 31.52 -15.37
C LYS A 78 25.89 30.86 -14.18
N ASN A 79 25.27 30.92 -13.02
CA ASN A 79 25.80 30.46 -11.74
C ASN A 79 24.65 29.94 -10.85
N TYR A 80 24.92 29.66 -9.58
CA TYR A 80 23.89 29.15 -8.63
C TYR A 80 22.78 30.18 -8.38
N ASN A 81 23.07 31.48 -8.33
CA ASN A 81 22.05 32.53 -8.19
C ASN A 81 21.08 32.54 -9.40
N GLY A 82 21.65 32.45 -10.62
CA GLY A 82 20.84 32.25 -11.82
C GLY A 82 19.99 30.97 -11.76
N LEU A 83 20.51 29.86 -11.22
CA LEU A 83 19.76 28.62 -11.04
C LEU A 83 18.57 28.79 -10.09
N THR A 84 18.76 29.49 -8.96
CA THR A 84 17.63 29.77 -8.04
C THR A 84 16.59 30.68 -8.68
N ASN A 85 16.99 31.62 -9.53
CA ASN A 85 16.06 32.45 -10.28
C ASN A 85 15.25 31.64 -11.31
N LEU A 86 15.89 30.68 -11.98
CA LEU A 86 15.15 29.73 -12.82
C LEU A 86 14.11 28.92 -12.02
N PHE A 87 14.45 28.48 -10.80
CA PHE A 87 13.49 27.76 -9.93
C PHE A 87 12.30 28.64 -9.57
N LYS A 88 12.48 29.93 -9.27
CA LYS A 88 11.39 30.88 -9.00
C LYS A 88 10.49 31.06 -10.22
N ILE A 89 11.07 31.29 -11.41
CA ILE A 89 10.33 31.47 -12.66
C ILE A 89 9.51 30.21 -12.99
N VAL A 90 10.13 29.03 -12.94
CA VAL A 90 9.45 27.76 -13.24
C VAL A 90 8.37 27.44 -12.20
N SER A 91 8.63 27.73 -10.92
CA SER A 91 7.65 27.54 -9.85
C SER A 91 6.43 28.44 -10.03
N HIS A 92 6.65 29.72 -10.34
CA HIS A 92 5.55 30.65 -10.59
C HIS A 92 4.66 30.15 -11.74
N LYS A 93 5.31 29.78 -12.87
CA LYS A 93 4.61 29.16 -14.01
C LYS A 93 3.78 27.92 -13.60
N ASN A 94 4.37 27.05 -12.81
CA ASN A 94 3.74 25.78 -12.44
C ASN A 94 2.63 25.92 -11.38
N ILE A 95 2.68 26.95 -10.54
CA ILE A 95 1.72 27.22 -9.47
C ILE A 95 0.56 28.05 -9.98
N GLU A 96 0.84 29.15 -10.66
CA GLU A 96 -0.16 30.12 -11.14
C GLU A 96 -0.73 29.74 -12.53
N GLY A 97 -0.04 28.87 -13.28
CA GLY A 97 -0.45 28.44 -14.63
C GLY A 97 -0.17 29.47 -15.72
N THR A 98 0.22 30.69 -15.36
CA THR A 98 0.61 31.77 -16.25
C THR A 98 1.93 32.38 -15.83
N LEU A 99 2.62 33.02 -16.74
CA LEU A 99 3.88 33.68 -16.49
C LEU A 99 3.87 35.10 -17.08
N ASP A 100 4.05 36.07 -16.19
CA ASP A 100 4.11 37.48 -16.60
C ASP A 100 5.56 37.88 -16.95
N ILE A 101 5.72 38.75 -17.93
CA ILE A 101 7.03 39.23 -18.39
C ILE A 101 7.75 40.05 -17.32
N ASP A 102 7.02 40.85 -16.52
CA ASP A 102 7.59 41.64 -15.46
C ASP A 102 8.15 40.76 -14.34
N TYR A 103 7.42 39.67 -13.96
CA TYR A 103 7.92 38.69 -13.02
C TYR A 103 9.22 37.99 -13.50
N VAL A 104 9.27 37.65 -14.80
CA VAL A 104 10.47 37.07 -15.40
C VAL A 104 11.63 38.08 -15.40
N LYS A 105 11.36 39.33 -15.68
CA LYS A 105 12.37 40.41 -15.68
C LYS A 105 12.97 40.64 -14.30
N ASP A 106 12.12 40.68 -13.26
CA ASP A 106 12.57 40.87 -11.87
C ASP A 106 13.45 39.70 -11.37
N ASN A 107 13.27 38.49 -11.93
CA ASN A 107 14.03 37.29 -11.61
C ASN A 107 15.05 36.91 -12.71
N SER A 108 15.45 37.82 -13.60
CA SER A 108 16.33 37.53 -14.75
C SER A 108 17.80 37.72 -14.46
N SER A 109 18.19 38.18 -13.26
CA SER A 109 19.61 38.34 -12.88
C SER A 109 20.37 37.03 -13.00
N ASP A 110 21.61 37.06 -13.49
CA ASP A 110 22.45 35.87 -13.71
C ASP A 110 21.87 34.83 -14.69
N LEU A 111 20.95 35.25 -15.56
CA LEU A 111 20.40 34.42 -16.65
C LEU A 111 20.99 34.84 -18.00
N ILE A 112 21.09 33.87 -18.91
CA ILE A 112 21.31 34.10 -20.35
C ILE A 112 20.00 33.77 -21.06
N ILE A 113 19.45 34.73 -21.80
CA ILE A 113 18.21 34.56 -22.53
C ILE A 113 18.52 34.23 -23.98
N VAL A 114 17.92 33.15 -24.48
CA VAL A 114 18.07 32.70 -25.86
C VAL A 114 16.69 32.59 -26.50
N THR A 115 16.52 33.13 -27.68
CA THR A 115 15.26 33.07 -28.43
C THR A 115 15.50 32.73 -29.89
N ASN A 116 14.45 32.65 -30.70
CA ASN A 116 14.60 32.55 -32.16
C ASN A 116 14.54 33.92 -32.84
N GLY A 117 14.97 34.01 -34.11
CA GLY A 117 14.97 35.25 -34.85
C GLY A 117 13.58 35.91 -34.95
N LYS A 118 12.49 35.15 -34.96
CA LYS A 118 11.12 35.68 -35.00
C LYS A 118 10.76 36.47 -33.74
N HIS A 119 11.13 35.95 -32.56
CA HIS A 119 10.76 36.57 -31.28
C HIS A 119 11.79 37.53 -30.74
N TYR A 120 13.02 37.58 -31.31
CA TYR A 120 14.10 38.46 -30.88
C TYR A 120 13.70 39.95 -30.78
N PRO A 121 13.01 40.56 -31.79
CA PRO A 121 12.64 41.97 -31.68
C PRO A 121 11.67 42.29 -30.53
N LEU A 122 10.96 41.30 -30.03
CA LEU A 122 10.07 41.45 -28.88
C LEU A 122 10.82 41.22 -27.57
N VAL A 123 11.60 40.14 -27.48
CA VAL A 123 12.33 39.75 -26.27
C VAL A 123 13.41 40.76 -25.91
N SER A 124 14.14 41.30 -26.91
CA SER A 124 15.21 42.30 -26.71
C SER A 124 14.73 43.66 -26.18
N LYS A 125 13.42 43.91 -26.14
CA LYS A 125 12.83 45.08 -25.48
C LYS A 125 12.80 44.98 -23.95
N TYR A 126 12.85 43.74 -23.43
CA TYR A 126 12.73 43.48 -22.00
C TYR A 126 14.07 43.06 -21.35
N PHE A 127 14.95 42.41 -22.14
CA PHE A 127 16.21 41.85 -21.65
C PHE A 127 17.42 42.33 -22.46
N ASP A 128 18.50 42.57 -21.74
CA ASP A 128 19.79 42.86 -22.35
C ASP A 128 20.54 41.56 -22.71
N ASN A 129 21.47 41.62 -23.68
CA ASN A 129 22.33 40.48 -24.06
C ASN A 129 21.54 39.19 -24.46
N VAL A 130 20.47 39.34 -25.22
CA VAL A 130 19.67 38.22 -25.75
C VAL A 130 20.45 37.54 -26.88
N TYR A 131 20.55 36.23 -26.85
CA TYR A 131 21.10 35.39 -27.92
C TYR A 131 20.00 34.90 -28.88
N ILE A 132 20.36 34.78 -30.18
CA ILE A 132 19.50 34.12 -31.16
C ILE A 132 20.02 32.71 -31.44
N LYS A 133 19.17 31.68 -31.20
CA LYS A 133 19.50 30.32 -31.61
C LYS A 133 19.25 30.08 -33.09
N TYR A 134 20.14 29.32 -33.73
CA TYR A 134 19.99 28.85 -35.10
C TYR A 134 20.43 27.38 -35.22
N HIS A 135 19.97 26.69 -36.26
CA HIS A 135 20.35 25.29 -36.56
C HIS A 135 20.51 25.04 -38.07
N THR A 136 20.42 26.09 -38.90
CA THR A 136 20.66 26.03 -40.34
C THR A 136 21.44 27.29 -40.78
N SER A 137 22.18 27.21 -41.87
CA SER A 137 22.94 28.34 -42.42
C SER A 137 22.04 29.54 -42.74
N LYS A 138 20.85 29.30 -43.29
CA LYS A 138 19.85 30.36 -43.55
C LYS A 138 19.45 31.10 -42.28
N LEU A 139 19.10 30.36 -41.22
CA LEU A 139 18.74 30.98 -39.93
C LEU A 139 19.93 31.70 -39.28
N LYS A 140 21.15 31.24 -39.53
CA LYS A 140 22.39 31.91 -39.09
C LYS A 140 22.53 33.31 -39.76
N GLU A 141 22.38 33.36 -41.07
CA GLU A 141 22.42 34.62 -41.84
C GLU A 141 21.32 35.60 -41.43
N GLU A 142 20.12 35.09 -41.17
CA GLU A 142 18.98 35.89 -40.68
C GLU A 142 19.25 36.43 -39.25
N ALA A 143 19.83 35.63 -38.37
CA ALA A 143 20.20 35.99 -37.00
C ALA A 143 21.28 37.05 -36.95
N LEU A 144 22.33 36.92 -37.78
CA LEU A 144 23.42 37.90 -37.89
C LEU A 144 23.00 39.27 -38.35
N LYS A 145 21.85 39.42 -39.06
CA LYS A 145 21.26 40.72 -39.41
C LYS A 145 20.66 41.43 -38.21
N LEU A 146 20.36 40.69 -37.14
CA LEU A 146 19.68 41.21 -35.95
C LEU A 146 20.65 41.47 -34.80
N THR A 147 21.63 40.56 -34.57
CA THR A 147 22.62 40.65 -33.50
C THR A 147 23.85 39.77 -33.78
N ASN A 148 24.98 40.12 -33.19
CA ASN A 148 26.16 39.25 -33.17
C ASN A 148 26.07 38.14 -32.10
N ASN A 149 25.16 38.24 -31.13
CA ASN A 149 24.96 37.25 -30.09
C ASN A 149 24.15 36.10 -30.67
N ILE A 150 24.79 35.14 -31.32
CA ILE A 150 24.17 33.97 -31.94
C ILE A 150 24.76 32.70 -31.39
N VAL A 151 23.97 31.63 -31.33
CA VAL A 151 24.42 30.31 -30.84
C VAL A 151 23.77 29.16 -31.60
N TYR A 152 24.60 28.18 -31.99
CA TYR A 152 24.06 26.96 -32.63
C TYR A 152 23.34 26.09 -31.60
N MET A 153 22.07 25.76 -31.86
CA MET A 153 21.27 24.91 -30.97
C MET A 153 20.26 24.03 -31.73
N ASP A 154 20.48 22.74 -31.75
CA ASP A 154 19.45 21.75 -32.15
C ASP A 154 18.60 21.37 -30.95
N LEU A 155 17.33 21.09 -31.20
CA LEU A 155 16.46 20.46 -30.22
C LEU A 155 16.69 18.94 -30.23
N ILE A 156 17.06 18.35 -29.13
CA ILE A 156 17.46 16.95 -29.02
C ILE A 156 16.52 16.21 -28.06
N ARG A 157 15.85 15.16 -28.55
CA ARG A 157 14.87 14.33 -27.81
C ARG A 157 15.14 12.83 -27.89
N TYR A 158 16.04 12.41 -28.77
CA TYR A 158 16.50 11.04 -28.95
C TYR A 158 17.91 11.01 -29.55
N PHE A 159 18.61 9.85 -29.43
CA PHE A 159 20.01 9.77 -29.84
C PHE A 159 20.23 9.63 -31.35
N ASN A 160 19.55 8.71 -31.98
CA ASN A 160 19.79 8.32 -33.36
C ASN A 160 18.51 8.45 -34.19
N GLU A 161 18.67 8.51 -35.53
CA GLU A 161 17.53 8.57 -36.47
C GLU A 161 16.56 7.39 -36.31
N GLU A 162 17.09 6.19 -36.02
CA GLU A 162 16.29 5.00 -35.75
C GLU A 162 15.37 5.15 -34.52
N ASP A 163 15.72 6.00 -33.57
CA ASP A 163 14.93 6.25 -32.37
C ASP A 163 13.69 7.10 -32.65
N LYS A 164 13.61 7.74 -33.82
CA LYS A 164 12.46 8.55 -34.24
C LYS A 164 11.16 7.74 -34.26
N GLU A 165 11.22 6.47 -34.64
CA GLU A 165 10.04 5.60 -34.62
C GLU A 165 9.52 5.35 -33.20
N TYR A 166 10.43 5.10 -32.23
CA TYR A 166 10.06 4.95 -30.80
C TYR A 166 9.53 6.25 -30.21
N PHE A 167 10.06 7.40 -30.66
CA PHE A 167 9.54 8.70 -30.27
C PHE A 167 8.12 8.92 -30.82
N LYS A 168 7.81 8.48 -32.04
CA LYS A 168 6.45 8.46 -32.58
C LYS A 168 5.52 7.59 -31.72
N TYR A 169 5.95 6.37 -31.32
CA TYR A 169 5.15 5.53 -30.44
C TYR A 169 4.87 6.20 -29.09
N LEU A 170 5.87 6.87 -28.51
CA LEU A 170 5.70 7.64 -27.29
C LEU A 170 4.63 8.73 -27.47
N LYS A 171 4.64 9.46 -28.60
CA LYS A 171 3.63 10.49 -28.89
C LYS A 171 2.25 9.90 -29.17
N TYR A 172 2.13 8.74 -29.84
CA TYR A 172 0.86 8.03 -29.97
C TYR A 172 0.26 7.66 -28.61
N ILE A 173 1.09 7.20 -27.68
CA ILE A 173 0.64 6.87 -26.31
C ILE A 173 0.16 8.11 -25.59
N ASP A 174 0.92 9.20 -25.63
CA ASP A 174 0.66 10.47 -24.99
C ASP A 174 -0.65 11.11 -25.47
N GLU A 175 -0.86 11.18 -26.80
CA GLU A 175 -2.04 11.75 -27.42
C GLU A 175 -3.25 10.80 -27.49
N GLY A 176 -3.13 9.57 -26.95
CA GLY A 176 -4.20 8.58 -27.00
C GLY A 176 -4.53 8.04 -28.40
N LYS A 177 -3.66 8.27 -29.37
CA LYS A 177 -3.80 7.92 -30.78
C LYS A 177 -3.27 6.52 -31.12
N THR A 178 -3.51 6.08 -32.36
CA THR A 178 -3.09 4.78 -32.88
C THR A 178 -2.31 4.94 -34.19
N ILE A 179 -1.61 3.89 -34.60
CA ILE A 179 -0.86 3.89 -35.88
C ILE A 179 -1.80 4.20 -37.04
N GLY A 180 -1.37 5.15 -37.91
CA GLY A 180 -2.17 5.70 -39.01
C GLY A 180 -2.82 7.06 -38.68
N ASP A 181 -2.94 7.45 -37.42
CA ASP A 181 -3.42 8.78 -37.05
C ASP A 181 -2.31 9.82 -37.30
N LYS A 182 -2.70 11.06 -37.58
CA LYS A 182 -1.74 12.15 -37.80
C LYS A 182 -1.17 12.64 -36.46
N ILE A 183 0.17 12.57 -36.34
CA ILE A 183 0.95 13.18 -35.25
C ILE A 183 2.05 14.07 -35.84
N ASN A 184 2.43 15.10 -35.12
CA ASN A 184 3.50 16.01 -35.52
C ASN A 184 4.81 15.62 -34.79
N VAL A 185 5.74 15.02 -35.50
CA VAL A 185 7.06 14.68 -35.00
C VAL A 185 8.13 15.29 -35.90
N TYR A 186 8.91 16.19 -35.31
CA TYR A 186 10.04 16.82 -36.00
C TYR A 186 11.34 16.03 -35.72
N ASP A 187 12.33 16.16 -36.62
CA ASP A 187 13.66 15.60 -36.39
C ASP A 187 14.32 16.30 -35.19
N SER A 188 14.69 15.49 -34.20
CA SER A 188 15.23 15.96 -32.92
C SER A 188 16.30 15.01 -32.39
N ASN A 189 17.19 14.51 -33.29
CA ASN A 189 18.28 13.62 -32.95
C ASN A 189 19.61 14.36 -32.71
N PHE A 190 20.56 13.70 -32.09
CA PHE A 190 21.92 14.23 -32.00
C PHE A 190 22.58 14.32 -33.37
N ARG A 191 23.13 15.50 -33.71
CA ARG A 191 23.95 15.75 -34.86
C ARG A 191 25.38 16.02 -34.40
N LEU A 192 26.34 15.17 -34.78
CA LEU A 192 27.73 15.27 -34.35
C LEU A 192 28.64 15.95 -35.38
N ASN A 193 28.21 15.96 -36.66
CA ASN A 193 28.98 16.59 -37.76
C ASN A 193 28.56 18.06 -37.92
N ILE A 194 29.02 18.90 -37.00
CA ILE A 194 28.76 20.32 -36.95
C ILE A 194 29.99 21.09 -37.47
N SER A 195 29.79 22.21 -38.15
CA SER A 195 30.88 23.02 -38.67
C SER A 195 31.74 23.57 -37.50
N GLU A 196 33.01 23.84 -37.74
CA GLU A 196 33.90 24.43 -36.73
C GLU A 196 33.39 25.77 -36.23
N SER A 197 32.88 26.62 -37.16
CA SER A 197 32.33 27.93 -36.77
C SER A 197 31.09 27.83 -35.87
N ASP A 198 30.25 26.82 -36.12
CA ASP A 198 29.06 26.60 -35.30
C ASP A 198 29.40 25.93 -33.94
N THR A 199 30.39 25.03 -33.93
CA THR A 199 30.97 24.43 -32.71
C THR A 199 31.54 25.52 -31.79
N ASN A 200 32.28 26.48 -32.32
CA ASN A 200 32.86 27.59 -31.54
C ASN A 200 31.79 28.41 -30.82
N THR A 201 30.63 28.67 -31.45
CA THR A 201 29.54 29.42 -30.78
C THR A 201 29.00 28.67 -29.55
N THR A 202 28.97 27.33 -29.57
CA THR A 202 28.51 26.53 -28.42
C THR A 202 29.54 26.49 -27.28
N ILE A 203 30.84 26.53 -27.61
CA ILE A 203 31.94 26.57 -26.65
C ILE A 203 32.00 27.94 -25.97
N GLU A 204 31.89 29.03 -26.74
CA GLU A 204 31.80 30.38 -26.22
C GLU A 204 30.61 30.56 -25.27
N PHE A 205 29.44 30.07 -25.67
CA PHE A 205 28.23 30.10 -24.86
C PHE A 205 28.43 29.32 -23.54
N ALA A 206 28.97 28.10 -23.62
CA ALA A 206 29.22 27.24 -22.46
C ALA A 206 30.28 27.83 -21.50
N SER A 207 31.20 28.69 -22.01
CA SER A 207 32.20 29.36 -21.17
C SER A 207 31.61 30.44 -20.25
N LEU A 208 30.42 30.96 -20.57
CA LEU A 208 29.69 31.95 -19.78
C LEU A 208 29.03 31.38 -18.53
N ILE A 209 28.99 30.06 -18.42
CA ILE A 209 28.23 29.33 -17.41
C ILE A 209 29.18 28.61 -16.48
N ASP A 210 28.97 28.76 -15.15
CA ASP A 210 29.68 28.03 -14.11
C ASP A 210 28.78 27.85 -12.89
N ILE A 211 28.26 26.64 -12.74
CA ILE A 211 27.28 26.32 -11.69
C ILE A 211 27.94 25.42 -10.67
N GLU A 212 28.26 25.99 -9.52
CA GLU A 212 28.71 25.25 -8.34
C GLU A 212 27.58 25.17 -7.32
N LEU A 213 27.26 23.98 -6.86
CA LEU A 213 26.30 23.80 -5.78
C LEU A 213 26.89 24.20 -4.45
N PRO A 214 26.15 24.88 -3.54
CA PRO A 214 26.63 25.22 -2.23
C PRO A 214 26.96 23.99 -1.39
N SER A 215 27.82 24.16 -0.38
CA SER A 215 28.05 23.11 0.63
C SER A 215 26.76 22.70 1.31
N LYS A 216 26.66 21.40 1.63
CA LYS A 216 25.48 20.88 2.31
C LYS A 216 25.37 21.43 3.72
N GLU A 217 24.35 22.23 3.97
CA GLU A 217 23.94 22.71 5.30
C GLU A 217 22.59 22.12 5.68
N LEU A 218 22.28 22.03 6.97
CA LEU A 218 20.98 21.53 7.45
C LEU A 218 20.00 22.69 7.57
N HIS A 219 18.89 22.58 6.87
CA HIS A 219 17.82 23.58 6.81
C HIS A 219 16.65 23.17 7.68
N ILE A 220 16.81 23.28 9.01
CA ILE A 220 15.80 22.95 10.01
C ILE A 220 15.27 24.25 10.61
N PRO A 221 13.93 24.51 10.56
CA PRO A 221 13.36 25.69 11.20
C PRO A 221 13.66 25.72 12.70
N VAL A 222 14.03 26.87 13.21
CA VAL A 222 14.20 27.08 14.67
C VAL A 222 12.81 27.11 15.31
N TYR A 223 12.63 26.28 16.33
CA TYR A 223 11.33 26.16 17.02
C TYR A 223 11.10 27.34 17.98
N ASN A 224 12.12 27.67 18.79
CA ASN A 224 12.16 28.89 19.60
C ASN A 224 13.61 29.24 20.00
N ASP A 225 13.84 30.46 20.55
CA ASP A 225 15.15 30.97 20.89
C ASP A 225 15.92 30.13 21.94
N ASN A 226 15.22 29.35 22.75
CA ASN A 226 15.77 28.49 23.80
C ASN A 226 15.39 27.02 23.63
N SER A 227 15.36 26.52 22.39
CA SER A 227 14.91 25.16 22.04
C SER A 227 15.52 24.07 22.91
N LEU A 228 16.81 24.10 23.20
CA LEU A 228 17.47 23.07 24.00
C LEU A 228 16.96 22.98 25.43
N SER A 229 16.88 24.12 26.13
CA SER A 229 16.36 24.15 27.52
C SER A 229 14.89 23.78 27.55
N PHE A 230 14.13 24.16 26.55
CA PHE A 230 12.74 23.81 26.39
C PHE A 230 12.56 22.30 26.18
N LEU A 231 13.33 21.67 25.27
CA LEU A 231 13.31 20.22 25.05
C LEU A 231 13.65 19.44 26.33
N LYS A 232 14.73 19.86 27.06
CA LYS A 232 15.14 19.22 28.31
C LYS A 232 14.04 19.28 29.37
N ALA A 233 13.40 20.43 29.51
CA ALA A 233 12.30 20.63 30.48
C ALA A 233 11.06 19.80 30.12
N LEU A 234 10.65 19.78 28.83
CA LEU A 234 9.54 18.99 28.35
C LEU A 234 9.77 17.50 28.52
N ALA A 235 10.94 17.00 28.13
CA ALA A 235 11.29 15.59 28.23
C ALA A 235 11.32 15.12 29.70
N LYS A 236 11.90 15.92 30.61
CA LYS A 236 11.91 15.63 32.04
C LYS A 236 10.47 15.54 32.61
N LYS A 237 9.67 16.59 32.40
CA LYS A 237 8.28 16.64 32.88
C LYS A 237 7.41 15.52 32.26
N GLY A 238 7.62 15.23 30.99
CA GLY A 238 6.89 14.15 30.31
C GLY A 238 7.26 12.77 30.86
N LEU A 239 8.54 12.51 31.17
CA LEU A 239 8.98 11.26 31.77
C LEU A 239 8.44 11.09 33.19
N GLU A 240 8.47 12.14 34.01
CA GLU A 240 7.88 12.16 35.34
C GLU A 240 6.39 11.79 35.29
N LYS A 241 5.64 12.40 34.39
CA LYS A 241 4.21 12.07 34.17
C LYS A 241 4.00 10.61 33.77
N ARG A 242 4.83 10.07 32.87
CA ARG A 242 4.75 8.69 32.38
C ARG A 242 5.04 7.64 33.46
N LEU A 243 5.91 7.96 34.41
CA LEU A 243 6.35 7.06 35.48
C LEU A 243 5.78 7.44 36.87
N ASN A 244 4.65 8.21 36.90
CA ASN A 244 3.98 8.61 38.11
C ASN A 244 4.93 9.24 39.14
N ASN A 245 5.81 10.13 38.71
CA ASN A 245 6.85 10.83 39.46
C ASN A 245 7.91 9.92 40.12
N ASN A 246 7.90 8.62 39.87
CA ASN A 246 8.91 7.67 40.35
C ASN A 246 9.85 7.27 39.22
N VAL A 247 10.85 8.12 38.94
CA VAL A 247 11.76 7.90 37.79
C VAL A 247 13.03 7.19 38.26
N PRO A 248 13.23 5.90 37.90
CA PRO A 248 14.45 5.15 38.22
C PRO A 248 15.71 5.76 37.59
N ASN A 249 16.88 5.56 38.22
CA ASN A 249 18.14 6.11 37.73
C ASN A 249 18.50 5.65 36.30
N ILE A 250 18.12 4.43 35.93
CA ILE A 250 18.35 3.92 34.56
C ILE A 250 17.63 4.79 33.51
N TYR A 251 16.43 5.27 33.79
CA TYR A 251 15.70 6.18 32.89
C TYR A 251 16.35 7.57 32.86
N LYS A 252 16.78 8.10 34.04
CA LYS A 252 17.45 9.40 34.11
C LYS A 252 18.75 9.40 33.29
N ASN A 253 19.58 8.38 33.47
CA ASN A 253 20.84 8.25 32.75
C ASN A 253 20.60 8.10 31.23
N ARG A 254 19.64 7.29 30.82
CA ARG A 254 19.28 7.12 29.41
C ARG A 254 18.75 8.43 28.80
N LEU A 255 17.88 9.17 29.52
CA LEU A 255 17.36 10.44 29.04
C LEU A 255 18.46 11.47 28.85
N THR A 256 19.37 11.61 29.85
CA THR A 256 20.54 12.50 29.76
C THR A 256 21.42 12.15 28.57
N TYR A 257 21.71 10.87 28.35
CA TYR A 257 22.49 10.38 27.22
C TYR A 257 21.85 10.74 25.89
N GLU A 258 20.56 10.41 25.70
CA GLU A 258 19.86 10.68 24.44
C GLU A 258 19.79 12.18 24.14
N LEU A 259 19.51 13.02 25.15
CA LEU A 259 19.51 14.49 24.99
C LEU A 259 20.88 15.02 24.58
N SER A 260 21.98 14.47 25.13
CA SER A 260 23.32 14.90 24.76
C SER A 260 23.67 14.53 23.31
N VAL A 261 23.22 13.37 22.84
CA VAL A 261 23.41 12.97 21.42
C VAL A 261 22.59 13.83 20.48
N ILE A 262 21.33 14.12 20.84
CA ILE A 262 20.44 14.98 20.03
C ILE A 262 21.01 16.40 19.92
N GLU A 263 21.52 16.95 21.03
CA GLU A 263 22.20 18.25 21.07
C GLU A 263 23.45 18.26 20.19
N LYS A 264 24.35 17.28 20.35
CA LYS A 264 25.59 17.15 19.58
C LYS A 264 25.36 17.05 18.06
N MET A 265 24.23 16.44 17.66
CA MET A 265 23.89 16.25 16.26
C MET A 265 23.03 17.38 15.67
N ASN A 266 22.72 18.45 16.44
CA ASN A 266 21.91 19.59 16.03
C ASN A 266 20.46 19.22 15.62
N PHE A 267 19.81 18.24 16.29
CA PHE A 267 18.46 17.82 15.98
C PHE A 267 17.42 18.28 17.02
N VAL A 268 17.76 19.23 17.91
CA VAL A 268 16.86 19.72 18.97
C VAL A 268 15.54 20.21 18.39
N ASP A 269 15.61 21.11 17.40
CA ASP A 269 14.42 21.69 16.77
C ASP A 269 13.61 20.64 16.00
N TYR A 270 14.27 19.66 15.39
CA TYR A 270 13.61 18.52 14.74
C TYR A 270 12.65 17.78 15.70
N PHE A 271 13.12 17.45 16.92
CA PHE A 271 12.27 16.77 17.91
C PHE A 271 11.11 17.65 18.39
N LEU A 272 11.33 18.97 18.51
CA LEU A 272 10.30 19.93 18.91
C LEU A 272 9.25 20.13 17.81
N ILE A 273 9.64 20.17 16.53
CA ILE A 273 8.73 20.22 15.38
C ILE A 273 7.83 18.98 15.37
N VAL A 274 8.43 17.79 15.56
CA VAL A 274 7.66 16.53 15.63
C VAL A 274 6.69 16.53 16.83
N TYR A 275 7.16 16.95 18.00
CA TYR A 275 6.33 17.09 19.19
C TYR A 275 5.13 18.02 18.94
N ASP A 276 5.35 19.13 18.28
CA ASP A 276 4.36 20.16 18.02
C ASP A 276 3.17 19.64 17.19
N PHE A 277 3.44 19.05 16.03
CA PHE A 277 2.36 18.56 15.19
C PHE A 277 1.67 17.29 15.75
N VAL A 278 2.38 16.47 16.54
CA VAL A 278 1.73 15.38 17.30
C VAL A 278 0.82 15.93 18.39
N LEU A 279 1.23 17.00 19.09
CA LEU A 279 0.42 17.68 20.08
C LEU A 279 -0.81 18.31 19.44
N TYR A 280 -0.66 18.94 18.27
CA TYR A 280 -1.77 19.48 17.48
C TYR A 280 -2.78 18.38 17.16
N ALA A 281 -2.32 17.27 16.60
CA ALA A 281 -3.18 16.14 16.26
C ALA A 281 -3.98 15.64 17.46
N LYS A 282 -3.31 15.44 18.61
CA LYS A 282 -3.97 14.98 19.85
C LYS A 282 -5.01 15.97 20.39
N LYS A 283 -4.73 17.28 20.34
CA LYS A 283 -5.67 18.32 20.76
C LYS A 283 -6.92 18.40 19.87
N HIS A 284 -6.80 18.05 18.59
CA HIS A 284 -7.89 18.06 17.62
C HIS A 284 -8.57 16.68 17.43
N ASN A 285 -8.35 15.76 18.39
CA ASN A 285 -8.93 14.40 18.36
C ASN A 285 -8.59 13.63 17.07
N ILE A 286 -7.39 13.85 16.52
CA ILE A 286 -6.82 13.06 15.44
C ILE A 286 -6.05 11.91 16.07
N TYR A 287 -6.45 10.67 15.76
CA TYR A 287 -5.79 9.50 16.34
C TYR A 287 -4.38 9.34 15.81
N VAL A 288 -3.41 9.23 16.72
CA VAL A 288 -1.99 9.04 16.43
C VAL A 288 -1.58 7.65 16.89
N GLY A 289 -0.91 6.90 16.03
CA GLY A 289 -0.39 5.57 16.33
C GLY A 289 0.63 5.57 17.47
N PRO A 290 0.89 4.42 18.11
CA PRO A 290 1.80 4.32 19.26
C PRO A 290 3.29 4.50 18.90
N GLY A 291 3.60 4.82 17.66
CA GLY A 291 4.92 5.00 17.08
C GLY A 291 5.12 4.14 15.82
N ARG A 292 6.32 4.20 15.25
CA ARG A 292 6.69 3.40 14.07
C ARG A 292 8.22 3.32 13.94
N GLY A 293 8.70 2.31 13.25
CA GLY A 293 10.09 2.21 12.82
C GLY A 293 11.10 2.25 13.96
N SER A 294 12.22 2.93 13.73
CA SER A 294 13.31 3.06 14.68
C SER A 294 13.07 4.14 15.73
N GLY A 295 12.23 5.14 15.47
CA GLY A 295 11.88 6.22 16.41
C GLY A 295 11.31 5.74 17.74
N ALA A 296 10.72 4.53 17.76
CA ALA A 296 10.22 3.88 18.98
C ALA A 296 11.35 3.46 19.97
N ALA A 297 12.62 3.52 19.58
CA ALA A 297 13.74 3.23 20.47
C ALA A 297 14.21 4.45 21.29
N SER A 298 13.63 5.64 21.10
CA SER A 298 14.00 6.86 21.82
C SER A 298 13.17 7.10 23.06
N LEU A 299 13.82 7.25 24.19
CA LEU A 299 13.20 7.65 25.46
C LEU A 299 12.73 9.11 25.41
N VAL A 300 13.43 9.97 24.66
CA VAL A 300 12.99 11.36 24.43
C VAL A 300 11.64 11.37 23.71
N ASN A 301 11.47 10.59 22.62
CA ASN A 301 10.18 10.46 21.92
C ASN A 301 9.07 9.95 22.82
N TYR A 302 9.36 8.98 23.69
CA TYR A 302 8.42 8.47 24.70
C TYR A 302 8.03 9.55 25.71
N SER A 303 9.01 10.28 26.22
CA SER A 303 8.81 11.35 27.19
C SER A 303 7.98 12.51 26.63
N LEU A 304 8.23 12.90 25.38
CA LEU A 304 7.48 13.94 24.66
C LEU A 304 6.06 13.48 24.26
N GLY A 305 5.76 12.20 24.39
CA GLY A 305 4.48 11.65 23.95
C GLY A 305 4.36 11.50 22.43
N ILE A 306 5.45 11.55 21.70
CA ILE A 306 5.50 11.25 20.24
C ILE A 306 5.16 9.77 20.03
N ILE A 307 5.69 8.90 20.89
CA ILE A 307 5.42 7.47 20.89
C ILE A 307 4.81 7.01 22.23
N ASN A 308 4.17 5.83 22.23
CA ASN A 308 3.56 5.23 23.41
C ASN A 308 4.23 3.92 23.86
N VAL A 309 5.35 3.55 23.24
CA VAL A 309 6.16 2.37 23.59
C VAL A 309 7.31 2.81 24.49
N ASP A 310 7.42 2.18 25.68
CA ASP A 310 8.57 2.39 26.57
C ASP A 310 9.79 1.63 26.04
N PRO A 311 10.86 2.33 25.58
CA PRO A 311 12.01 1.68 24.96
C PRO A 311 12.84 0.84 25.94
N LEU A 312 12.87 1.19 27.24
CA LEU A 312 13.63 0.43 28.22
C LEU A 312 12.92 -0.87 28.58
N LYS A 313 11.60 -0.85 28.71
CA LYS A 313 10.79 -2.05 28.99
C LYS A 313 10.98 -3.16 27.96
N TYR A 314 11.23 -2.80 26.70
CA TYR A 314 11.44 -3.75 25.61
C TYR A 314 12.90 -3.89 25.18
N ASN A 315 13.85 -3.32 25.91
CA ASN A 315 15.29 -3.33 25.59
C ASN A 315 15.55 -2.85 24.14
N LEU A 316 15.02 -1.66 23.78
CA LEU A 316 15.23 -1.05 22.47
C LEU A 316 16.48 -0.17 22.51
N ILE A 317 17.30 -0.27 21.45
CA ILE A 317 18.62 0.35 21.38
C ILE A 317 18.51 1.69 20.64
N PHE A 318 18.89 2.80 21.31
CA PHE A 318 18.80 4.16 20.77
C PHE A 318 19.68 4.38 19.54
N GLU A 319 20.87 3.81 19.51
CA GLU A 319 21.83 3.93 18.43
C GLU A 319 21.33 3.29 17.12
N ARG A 320 20.31 2.44 17.22
CA ARG A 320 19.59 1.94 16.06
C ARG A 320 18.73 3.00 15.39
N PHE A 321 18.26 3.98 16.15
CA PHE A 321 17.51 5.13 15.68
C PHE A 321 18.46 6.29 15.33
N LEU A 322 19.24 6.77 16.29
CA LEU A 322 20.18 7.89 16.12
C LEU A 322 21.58 7.46 16.55
N ASN A 323 22.53 7.43 15.60
CA ASN A 323 23.88 6.97 15.82
C ASN A 323 24.87 8.17 15.72
N PRO A 324 25.58 8.54 16.81
CA PRO A 324 26.48 9.69 16.82
C PRO A 324 27.67 9.56 15.86
N ASP A 325 28.06 8.32 15.50
CA ASP A 325 29.16 8.07 14.55
C ASP A 325 28.71 8.10 13.08
N ARG A 326 27.44 8.44 12.87
CA ARG A 326 26.85 8.51 11.54
C ARG A 326 26.03 9.78 11.38
N ILE A 327 26.51 10.70 10.54
CA ILE A 327 25.78 11.93 10.20
C ILE A 327 24.68 11.59 9.20
N THR A 328 23.50 11.18 9.71
CA THR A 328 22.28 11.02 8.93
C THR A 328 21.13 11.63 9.69
N MET A 329 20.19 12.23 8.96
CA MET A 329 18.97 12.74 9.58
C MET A 329 18.21 11.62 10.31
N PRO A 330 17.65 11.91 11.50
CA PRO A 330 16.71 11.01 12.16
C PRO A 330 15.44 10.89 11.33
N ASP A 331 14.82 9.71 11.37
CA ASP A 331 13.56 9.43 10.68
C ASP A 331 12.52 9.03 11.73
N ILE A 332 11.70 9.99 12.14
CA ILE A 332 10.58 9.76 13.07
C ILE A 332 9.30 9.63 12.25
N ASP A 333 9.02 8.42 11.87
CA ASP A 333 7.77 8.06 11.20
C ASP A 333 6.58 8.15 12.17
N ILE A 334 5.48 8.76 11.75
CA ILE A 334 4.25 8.83 12.53
C ILE A 334 3.07 8.39 11.69
N ASP A 335 2.30 7.47 12.25
CA ASP A 335 1.07 7.00 11.66
C ASP A 335 -0.13 7.82 12.18
N PHE A 336 -0.89 8.41 11.27
CA PHE A 336 -2.12 9.15 11.54
C PHE A 336 -3.35 8.42 11.04
N ASP A 337 -4.50 8.79 11.55
CA ASP A 337 -5.80 8.50 10.93
C ASP A 337 -5.82 9.02 9.50
N ASN A 338 -6.12 8.15 8.55
CA ASN A 338 -6.04 8.46 7.12
C ASN A 338 -7.07 9.50 6.66
N THR A 339 -8.14 9.73 7.42
CA THR A 339 -9.19 10.71 7.08
C THR A 339 -8.84 12.13 7.51
N LYS A 340 -7.94 12.28 8.50
CA LYS A 340 -7.58 13.57 9.11
C LYS A 340 -6.09 13.90 9.04
N ARG A 341 -5.28 13.07 8.37
CA ARG A 341 -3.84 13.31 8.20
C ARG A 341 -3.55 14.64 7.49
N ASP A 342 -4.37 14.97 6.50
CA ASP A 342 -4.16 16.16 5.68
C ASP A 342 -4.40 17.46 6.48
N ASP A 343 -5.25 17.43 7.52
CA ASP A 343 -5.44 18.56 8.46
C ASP A 343 -4.15 18.86 9.25
N VAL A 344 -3.38 17.81 9.59
CA VAL A 344 -2.08 17.98 10.27
C VAL A 344 -1.04 18.56 9.33
N ILE A 345 -1.03 18.15 8.07
CA ILE A 345 -0.09 18.68 7.06
C ILE A 345 -0.41 20.16 6.77
N GLU A 346 -1.69 20.52 6.71
CA GLU A 346 -2.11 21.91 6.53
C GLU A 346 -1.64 22.77 7.70
N TYR A 347 -1.88 22.32 8.95
CA TYR A 347 -1.34 23.00 10.12
C TYR A 347 0.17 23.27 10.06
N VAL A 348 0.95 22.29 9.58
CA VAL A 348 2.39 22.44 9.42
C VAL A 348 2.71 23.49 8.35
N SER A 349 1.98 23.50 7.24
CA SER A 349 2.16 24.49 6.17
C SER A 349 1.81 25.91 6.62
N ASP A 350 0.71 26.05 7.38
CA ASP A 350 0.31 27.35 7.96
C ASP A 350 1.34 27.87 8.95
N LYS A 351 1.90 26.98 9.80
CA LYS A 351 2.83 27.37 10.83
C LYS A 351 4.22 27.74 10.32
N TYR A 352 4.77 26.94 9.40
CA TYR A 352 6.16 27.11 8.92
C TYR A 352 6.26 27.90 7.61
N GLY A 353 5.17 28.12 6.91
CA GLY A 353 5.05 28.87 5.66
C GLY A 353 4.85 27.98 4.43
N HIS A 354 3.93 28.39 3.56
CA HIS A 354 3.58 27.65 2.34
C HIS A 354 4.70 27.64 1.28
N ASP A 355 5.62 28.59 1.33
CA ASP A 355 6.84 28.63 0.48
C ASP A 355 7.99 27.79 1.05
N LYS A 356 7.90 27.40 2.33
CA LYS A 356 8.90 26.62 3.06
C LYS A 356 8.47 25.16 3.28
N THR A 357 7.28 24.80 2.86
CA THR A 357 6.71 23.46 2.99
C THR A 357 6.16 22.97 1.66
N ALA A 358 6.43 21.70 1.32
CA ALA A 358 5.87 21.06 0.14
C ALA A 358 5.78 19.55 0.33
N ARG A 359 4.80 18.91 -0.29
CA ARG A 359 4.77 17.44 -0.38
C ARG A 359 5.76 16.95 -1.43
N ILE A 360 6.35 15.79 -1.20
CA ILE A 360 7.36 15.25 -2.12
C ILE A 360 6.69 14.71 -3.39
N ILE A 361 7.27 15.07 -4.55
CA ILE A 361 6.88 14.52 -5.85
C ILE A 361 7.38 13.09 -6.00
N SER A 362 6.66 12.29 -6.75
CA SER A 362 7.14 11.03 -7.31
C SER A 362 6.78 10.91 -8.79
N PHE A 363 7.49 10.07 -9.52
CA PHE A 363 7.29 9.88 -10.96
C PHE A 363 6.83 8.46 -11.24
N ASN A 364 5.69 8.32 -11.90
CA ASN A 364 5.24 7.03 -12.41
C ASN A 364 6.00 6.71 -13.69
N THR A 365 6.54 5.50 -13.77
CA THR A 365 7.26 4.99 -14.94
C THR A 365 6.41 4.00 -15.73
N MET A 366 6.71 3.84 -17.02
CA MET A 366 6.06 2.84 -17.86
C MET A 366 6.55 1.44 -17.51
N LEU A 367 5.77 0.70 -16.73
CA LEU A 367 6.04 -0.69 -16.36
C LEU A 367 5.70 -1.67 -17.49
N PRO A 368 6.30 -2.88 -17.54
CA PRO A 368 6.10 -3.84 -18.63
C PRO A 368 4.64 -4.14 -18.98
N LYS A 369 3.78 -4.43 -17.99
CA LYS A 369 2.34 -4.67 -18.25
C LYS A 369 1.64 -3.46 -18.87
N GLN A 370 1.97 -2.27 -18.37
CA GLN A 370 1.33 -1.04 -18.82
C GLN A 370 1.77 -0.70 -20.24
N ILE A 371 3.10 -0.75 -20.52
CA ILE A 371 3.59 -0.41 -21.86
C ILE A 371 3.13 -1.42 -22.92
N ILE A 372 3.00 -2.70 -22.60
CA ILE A 372 2.44 -3.70 -23.50
C ILE A 372 0.97 -3.39 -23.82
N ARG A 373 0.17 -2.95 -22.84
CA ARG A 373 -1.22 -2.51 -23.07
C ARG A 373 -1.29 -1.24 -23.93
N ASP A 374 -0.47 -0.24 -23.60
CA ASP A 374 -0.43 1.04 -24.32
C ASP A 374 0.04 0.82 -25.78
N MET A 375 1.12 0.04 -26.00
CA MET A 375 1.62 -0.30 -27.34
C MET A 375 0.67 -1.23 -28.10
N GLY A 376 0.02 -2.18 -27.41
CA GLY A 376 -0.99 -3.03 -28.02
C GLY A 376 -2.15 -2.22 -28.60
N ARG A 377 -2.60 -1.20 -27.87
CA ARG A 377 -3.60 -0.22 -28.36
C ARG A 377 -3.06 0.57 -29.55
N VAL A 378 -1.85 1.12 -29.46
CA VAL A 378 -1.21 1.91 -30.52
C VAL A 378 -1.09 1.09 -31.81
N LEU A 379 -0.66 -0.15 -31.71
CA LEU A 379 -0.44 -1.06 -32.85
C LEU A 379 -1.70 -1.84 -33.25
N LYS A 380 -2.86 -1.58 -32.60
CA LYS A 380 -4.17 -2.19 -32.89
C LYS A 380 -4.21 -3.71 -32.71
N TYR A 381 -3.49 -4.25 -31.70
CA TYR A 381 -3.60 -5.66 -31.33
C TYR A 381 -4.92 -5.96 -30.62
N GLU A 382 -5.42 -7.18 -30.77
CA GLU A 382 -6.60 -7.66 -30.06
C GLU A 382 -6.36 -7.73 -28.56
N ASN A 383 -7.34 -7.31 -27.75
CA ASN A 383 -7.24 -7.30 -26.29
C ASN A 383 -6.93 -8.67 -25.69
N ILE A 384 -7.47 -9.75 -26.29
CA ILE A 384 -7.22 -11.14 -25.84
C ILE A 384 -5.72 -11.49 -25.94
N VAL A 385 -5.04 -11.08 -27.01
CA VAL A 385 -3.60 -11.30 -27.18
C VAL A 385 -2.82 -10.55 -26.10
N ILE A 386 -3.14 -9.29 -25.88
CA ILE A 386 -2.50 -8.44 -24.86
C ILE A 386 -2.70 -8.99 -23.46
N ASP A 387 -3.93 -9.42 -23.12
CA ASP A 387 -4.23 -10.01 -21.82
C ASP A 387 -3.47 -11.31 -21.57
N ASN A 388 -3.30 -12.15 -22.61
CA ASN A 388 -2.53 -13.37 -22.51
C ASN A 388 -1.04 -13.09 -22.25
N ILE A 389 -0.46 -12.05 -22.88
CA ILE A 389 0.91 -11.63 -22.59
C ILE A 389 1.00 -11.10 -21.15
N CYS A 390 0.10 -10.21 -20.75
CA CYS A 390 0.10 -9.60 -19.41
C CYS A 390 -0.08 -10.61 -18.27
N LYS A 391 -0.78 -11.74 -18.51
CA LYS A 391 -0.94 -12.83 -17.53
C LYS A 391 0.36 -13.57 -17.24
N THR A 392 1.32 -13.58 -18.16
CA THR A 392 2.63 -14.22 -17.95
C THR A 392 3.59 -13.35 -17.13
N ILE A 393 3.32 -12.05 -17.00
CA ILE A 393 4.13 -11.10 -16.24
C ILE A 393 3.60 -11.05 -14.82
N ASN A 394 4.45 -11.24 -13.82
CA ASN A 394 4.09 -11.14 -12.40
C ASN A 394 4.44 -9.74 -11.86
N ASP A 395 5.54 -9.64 -11.11
CA ASP A 395 6.01 -8.42 -10.44
C ASP A 395 7.28 -7.82 -11.06
N GLU A 396 7.63 -8.29 -12.26
CA GLU A 396 8.81 -7.80 -12.98
C GLU A 396 8.63 -6.32 -13.36
N LYS A 397 9.66 -5.52 -13.06
CA LYS A 397 9.63 -4.07 -13.24
C LYS A 397 10.24 -3.59 -14.56
N ASP A 398 10.97 -4.46 -15.26
CA ASP A 398 11.62 -4.17 -16.53
C ASP A 398 11.69 -5.42 -17.40
N PHE A 399 12.07 -5.22 -18.68
CA PHE A 399 12.22 -6.33 -19.63
C PHE A 399 13.52 -7.14 -19.44
N ILE A 400 14.46 -6.65 -18.63
CA ILE A 400 15.68 -7.40 -18.32
C ILE A 400 15.32 -8.53 -17.36
N SER A 401 14.59 -8.23 -16.31
CA SER A 401 14.07 -9.24 -15.37
C SER A 401 13.09 -10.23 -16.00
N LEU A 402 12.37 -9.82 -17.06
CA LEU A 402 11.49 -10.72 -17.83
C LEU A 402 12.23 -11.77 -18.66
N LYS A 403 13.55 -11.61 -18.92
CA LYS A 403 14.34 -12.63 -19.62
C LYS A 403 14.40 -13.96 -18.86
N ASP A 404 14.31 -13.92 -17.54
CA ASP A 404 14.31 -15.10 -16.67
C ASP A 404 12.92 -15.74 -16.54
N ASN A 405 11.86 -15.06 -17.00
CA ASN A 405 10.49 -15.57 -16.98
C ASN A 405 10.24 -16.52 -18.14
N LYS A 406 10.30 -17.83 -17.87
CA LYS A 406 10.16 -18.88 -18.91
C LYS A 406 8.83 -18.82 -19.65
N ALA A 407 7.72 -18.49 -18.95
CA ALA A 407 6.40 -18.42 -19.57
C ALA A 407 6.32 -17.26 -20.59
N PHE A 408 6.82 -16.09 -20.21
CA PHE A 408 6.91 -14.91 -21.07
C PHE A 408 7.81 -15.17 -22.27
N MET A 409 9.04 -15.68 -22.07
CA MET A 409 9.99 -15.93 -23.14
C MET A 409 9.51 -16.98 -24.14
N ASN A 410 8.82 -18.03 -23.68
CA ASN A 410 8.20 -19.02 -24.58
C ASN A 410 7.11 -18.41 -25.47
N LEU A 411 6.33 -17.48 -24.92
CA LEU A 411 5.28 -16.79 -25.69
C LEU A 411 5.90 -15.87 -26.75
N VAL A 412 6.92 -15.11 -26.38
CA VAL A 412 7.64 -14.17 -27.27
C VAL A 412 8.39 -14.91 -28.39
N SER A 413 9.01 -16.06 -28.06
CA SER A 413 9.79 -16.82 -29.05
C SER A 413 8.93 -17.54 -30.12
N ARG A 414 7.69 -17.88 -29.79
CA ARG A 414 6.78 -18.63 -30.66
C ARG A 414 5.98 -17.77 -31.65
N ASN A 415 5.94 -16.45 -31.43
CA ASN A 415 5.10 -15.57 -32.25
C ASN A 415 5.86 -14.28 -32.62
N ASN A 416 6.16 -14.12 -33.93
CA ASN A 416 6.88 -12.95 -34.43
C ASN A 416 6.16 -11.63 -34.19
N ASN A 417 4.82 -11.59 -34.20
CA ASN A 417 4.06 -10.39 -33.96
C ASN A 417 4.20 -9.97 -32.47
N ILE A 418 4.17 -10.94 -31.53
CA ILE A 418 4.40 -10.67 -30.12
C ILE A 418 5.84 -10.21 -29.88
N LYS A 419 6.81 -10.84 -30.55
CA LYS A 419 8.22 -10.41 -30.48
C LYS A 419 8.40 -8.98 -30.97
N TYR A 420 7.74 -8.59 -32.06
CA TYR A 420 7.76 -7.22 -32.58
C TYR A 420 7.17 -6.25 -31.57
N LEU A 421 5.98 -6.53 -31.00
CA LEU A 421 5.35 -5.71 -29.98
C LEU A 421 6.27 -5.52 -28.76
N VAL A 422 6.87 -6.58 -28.25
CA VAL A 422 7.80 -6.53 -27.11
C VAL A 422 9.04 -5.70 -27.42
N ASN A 423 9.60 -5.82 -28.62
CA ASN A 423 10.74 -5.00 -29.07
C ASN A 423 10.38 -3.50 -29.09
N CYS A 424 9.18 -3.14 -29.57
CA CYS A 424 8.69 -1.76 -29.53
C CYS A 424 8.57 -1.24 -28.10
N CYS A 425 8.22 -2.09 -27.14
CA CYS A 425 8.08 -1.72 -25.74
C CYS A 425 9.44 -1.52 -25.02
N TYR A 426 10.49 -2.19 -25.46
CA TYR A 426 11.76 -2.27 -24.73
C TYR A 426 12.40 -0.90 -24.46
N LYS A 427 12.49 -0.02 -25.47
CA LYS A 427 13.07 1.33 -25.33
C LYS A 427 12.20 2.28 -24.51
N LEU A 428 10.88 2.08 -24.52
CA LEU A 428 9.93 2.93 -23.81
C LEU A 428 9.75 2.55 -22.34
N CYS A 429 10.02 1.28 -21.98
CA CYS A 429 9.86 0.78 -20.62
C CYS A 429 10.80 1.52 -19.65
N GLY A 430 10.25 1.97 -18.53
CA GLY A 430 10.99 2.70 -17.51
C GLY A 430 11.05 4.22 -17.72
N LEU A 431 10.63 4.76 -18.88
CA LEU A 431 10.50 6.21 -19.05
C LEU A 431 9.43 6.77 -18.11
N LYS A 432 9.65 8.00 -17.64
CA LYS A 432 8.70 8.72 -16.78
C LYS A 432 7.47 9.13 -17.58
N LYS A 433 6.28 8.77 -17.07
CA LYS A 433 5.01 9.01 -17.76
C LYS A 433 4.31 10.26 -17.23
N ASN A 434 4.15 10.35 -15.92
CA ASN A 434 3.49 11.47 -15.25
C ASN A 434 4.01 11.66 -13.83
N THR A 435 3.70 12.81 -13.26
CA THR A 435 3.94 13.10 -11.84
C THR A 435 2.87 12.46 -10.97
N SER A 436 3.24 12.13 -9.75
CA SER A 436 2.35 11.75 -8.67
C SER A 436 2.88 12.33 -7.35
N MET A 437 2.04 12.31 -6.33
CA MET A 437 2.42 12.74 -4.99
C MET A 437 2.93 11.54 -4.19
N HIS A 438 4.07 11.70 -3.51
CA HIS A 438 4.54 10.71 -2.55
C HIS A 438 3.52 10.53 -1.42
N ALA A 439 3.30 9.30 -1.01
CA ALA A 439 2.19 8.97 -0.10
C ALA A 439 2.28 9.64 1.28
N ALA A 440 3.49 9.95 1.76
CA ALA A 440 3.73 10.36 3.14
C ALA A 440 4.66 11.57 3.30
N GLY A 441 5.63 11.77 2.41
CA GLY A 441 6.73 12.72 2.59
C GLY A 441 6.31 14.18 2.43
N VAL A 442 6.67 15.00 3.43
CA VAL A 442 6.56 16.47 3.41
C VAL A 442 7.93 17.05 3.73
N VAL A 443 8.34 18.05 2.97
CA VAL A 443 9.57 18.81 3.22
C VAL A 443 9.24 20.05 4.03
N ILE A 444 10.10 20.37 5.01
CA ILE A 444 10.02 21.58 5.82
C ILE A 444 11.40 22.23 5.82
N SER A 445 11.47 23.55 5.62
CA SER A 445 12.72 24.32 5.57
C SER A 445 12.64 25.59 6.41
N ASP A 446 13.77 26.07 6.90
CA ASP A 446 13.94 27.39 7.53
C ASP A 446 13.86 28.55 6.53
N VAL A 447 14.21 28.28 5.29
CA VAL A 447 14.19 29.25 4.17
C VAL A 447 13.28 28.75 3.05
N SER A 448 12.94 29.65 2.12
CA SER A 448 12.07 29.29 1.00
C SER A 448 12.64 28.16 0.14
N LEU A 449 11.83 27.17 -0.23
CA LEU A 449 12.19 26.02 -1.05
C LEU A 449 12.62 26.41 -2.47
N TYR A 450 12.25 27.61 -2.94
CA TYR A 450 12.71 28.14 -4.23
C TYR A 450 14.23 28.30 -4.32
N ASN A 451 14.91 28.35 -3.17
CA ASN A 451 16.37 28.41 -3.15
C ASN A 451 17.03 27.09 -3.55
N PHE A 452 16.30 25.99 -3.51
CA PHE A 452 16.84 24.63 -3.72
C PHE A 452 16.26 23.91 -4.93
N MET A 453 15.01 24.21 -5.29
CA MET A 453 14.29 23.45 -6.30
C MET A 453 13.10 24.21 -6.88
N PRO A 454 12.64 23.83 -8.09
CA PRO A 454 11.35 24.29 -8.59
C PRO A 454 10.22 23.64 -7.79
N LEU A 455 9.09 24.33 -7.68
CA LEU A 455 7.86 23.77 -7.11
C LEU A 455 6.83 23.52 -8.21
N TYR A 456 5.93 22.60 -7.93
CA TYR A 456 4.89 22.16 -8.87
C TYR A 456 3.54 22.01 -8.16
N LYS A 457 2.45 22.47 -8.77
CA LYS A 457 1.09 22.37 -8.21
C LYS A 457 0.31 21.24 -8.90
N SER A 458 -0.24 20.33 -8.12
CA SER A 458 -1.11 19.27 -8.58
C SER A 458 -2.31 19.13 -7.65
N ASN A 459 -3.54 19.17 -8.18
CA ASN A 459 -4.78 19.09 -7.40
C ASN A 459 -4.79 20.04 -6.17
N ASN A 460 -4.38 21.28 -6.37
CA ASN A 460 -4.25 22.32 -5.33
C ASN A 460 -3.20 22.05 -4.22
N VAL A 461 -2.33 21.05 -4.40
CA VAL A 461 -1.25 20.74 -3.47
C VAL A 461 0.08 21.14 -4.09
N ILE A 462 0.93 21.79 -3.30
CA ILE A 462 2.31 22.14 -3.70
C ILE A 462 3.21 20.93 -3.52
N LEU A 463 3.94 20.57 -4.57
CA LEU A 463 4.89 19.48 -4.62
C LEU A 463 6.30 20.00 -4.84
N THR A 464 7.30 19.32 -4.27
CA THR A 464 8.71 19.54 -4.60
C THR A 464 8.97 19.20 -6.08
N GLY A 465 9.94 19.86 -6.71
CA GLY A 465 10.37 19.50 -8.07
C GLY A 465 11.25 18.24 -8.11
N TYR A 466 11.83 17.86 -6.99
CA TYR A 466 12.73 16.70 -6.90
C TYR A 466 12.12 15.57 -6.07
N SER A 467 12.43 14.33 -6.45
CA SER A 467 12.06 13.12 -5.71
C SER A 467 12.86 12.98 -4.40
N MET A 468 12.37 12.10 -3.53
CA MET A 468 12.84 11.91 -2.16
C MET A 468 14.36 11.73 -2.03
N GLU A 469 15.00 11.08 -2.98
CA GLU A 469 16.44 10.77 -2.98
C GLU A 469 17.35 12.01 -3.01
N TYR A 470 16.84 13.15 -3.52
CA TYR A 470 17.61 14.40 -3.60
C TYR A 470 17.35 15.36 -2.43
N ILE A 471 16.24 15.19 -1.70
CA ILE A 471 15.85 16.08 -0.60
C ILE A 471 16.90 16.08 0.52
N GLU A 472 17.32 14.90 0.96
CA GLU A 472 18.34 14.77 2.02
C GLU A 472 19.72 15.28 1.57
N SER A 473 20.06 15.16 0.28
CA SER A 473 21.34 15.67 -0.25
C SER A 473 21.41 17.19 -0.26
N LEU A 474 20.26 17.86 -0.33
CA LEU A 474 20.12 19.32 -0.23
C LEU A 474 20.07 19.84 1.21
N GLY A 475 20.19 18.97 2.23
CA GLY A 475 20.10 19.36 3.64
C GLY A 475 18.69 19.67 4.15
N LEU A 476 17.67 19.39 3.34
CA LEU A 476 16.27 19.67 3.67
C LEU A 476 15.68 18.60 4.58
N LEU A 477 14.81 19.04 5.49
CA LEU A 477 14.14 18.19 6.44
C LEU A 477 12.95 17.48 5.81
N LYS A 478 13.00 16.14 5.77
CA LYS A 478 11.88 15.30 5.38
C LYS A 478 11.12 14.83 6.61
N MET A 479 9.79 14.93 6.60
CA MET A 479 8.88 14.39 7.58
C MET A 479 7.92 13.41 6.92
N ASP A 480 7.74 12.22 7.50
CA ASP A 480 6.82 11.22 6.98
C ASP A 480 5.50 11.18 7.76
N PHE A 481 4.46 11.76 7.18
CA PHE A 481 3.07 11.72 7.66
C PHE A 481 2.39 10.49 7.07
N LEU A 482 2.60 9.36 7.71
CA LEU A 482 2.05 8.09 7.25
C LEU A 482 0.59 7.96 7.67
N SER A 483 -0.16 7.10 6.99
CA SER A 483 -1.52 6.79 7.39
C SER A 483 -1.79 5.29 7.30
N ILE A 484 -2.50 4.77 8.30
CA ILE A 484 -2.92 3.37 8.36
C ILE A 484 -4.44 3.34 8.55
N LYS A 485 -5.16 2.65 7.64
CA LYS A 485 -6.62 2.48 7.72
C LYS A 485 -7.08 1.90 9.06
N ASN A 486 -6.25 1.06 9.68
CA ASN A 486 -6.56 0.45 10.98
C ASN A 486 -6.65 1.47 12.12
N LEU A 487 -5.92 2.60 12.06
CA LEU A 487 -6.04 3.67 13.06
C LEU A 487 -7.39 4.38 12.95
N ASN A 488 -7.90 4.58 11.73
CA ASN A 488 -9.26 5.07 11.52
C ASN A 488 -10.29 4.09 12.10
N THR A 489 -10.10 2.79 11.88
CA THR A 489 -10.96 1.76 12.49
C THR A 489 -10.96 1.86 14.02
N ILE A 490 -9.79 1.97 14.64
CA ILE A 490 -9.66 2.15 16.10
C ILE A 490 -10.38 3.43 16.53
N SER A 491 -10.13 4.55 15.86
CA SER A 491 -10.74 5.85 16.16
C SER A 491 -12.27 5.79 16.12
N ASN A 492 -12.82 5.20 15.05
CA ASN A 492 -14.27 5.05 14.88
C ASN A 492 -14.88 4.16 15.96
N ILE A 493 -14.25 3.04 16.31
CA ILE A 493 -14.73 2.13 17.36
C ILE A 493 -14.74 2.84 18.71
N VAL A 494 -13.64 3.54 19.07
CA VAL A 494 -13.55 4.28 20.33
C VAL A 494 -14.61 5.38 20.39
N ASN A 495 -14.82 6.12 19.31
CA ASN A 495 -15.86 7.14 19.21
C ASN A 495 -17.27 6.56 19.35
N ASP A 496 -17.53 5.39 18.77
CA ASP A 496 -18.83 4.72 18.92
C ASP A 496 -19.09 4.25 20.36
N ILE A 497 -18.06 3.71 21.01
CA ILE A 497 -18.13 3.28 22.41
C ILE A 497 -18.36 4.49 23.34
N LYS A 498 -17.72 5.62 23.02
CA LYS A 498 -17.90 6.86 23.78
C LYS A 498 -19.33 7.44 23.69
N LYS A 499 -20.05 7.22 22.58
CA LYS A 499 -21.47 7.60 22.46
C LYS A 499 -22.37 6.90 23.50
N ASP A 500 -21.96 5.72 23.96
CA ASP A 500 -22.63 4.96 25.01
C ASP A 500 -22.08 5.30 26.43
N ASN A 501 -21.40 6.46 26.58
CA ASN A 501 -20.79 6.97 27.82
C ASN A 501 -19.72 6.05 28.43
N ILE A 502 -19.04 5.27 27.64
CA ILE A 502 -17.90 4.43 28.04
C ILE A 502 -16.62 5.10 27.57
N ASP A 503 -15.74 5.48 28.51
CA ASP A 503 -14.44 6.06 28.18
C ASP A 503 -13.34 4.99 28.20
N ILE A 504 -12.51 4.94 27.16
CA ILE A 504 -11.44 3.94 26.99
C ILE A 504 -10.14 4.65 26.66
N ASP A 505 -9.14 4.47 27.52
CA ASP A 505 -7.75 4.85 27.18
C ASP A 505 -6.97 3.62 26.68
N LEU A 506 -6.80 3.53 25.36
CA LEU A 506 -6.05 2.44 24.71
C LEU A 506 -4.54 2.43 25.03
N ASN A 507 -4.00 3.50 25.62
CA ASN A 507 -2.60 3.55 26.03
C ASN A 507 -2.36 2.86 27.37
N ASN A 508 -3.42 2.66 28.18
CA ASN A 508 -3.36 2.08 29.51
C ASN A 508 -4.06 0.71 29.62
N ILE A 509 -4.37 0.05 28.50
CA ILE A 509 -4.95 -1.30 28.53
C ILE A 509 -3.97 -2.35 29.05
N PRO A 510 -4.44 -3.36 29.82
CA PRO A 510 -3.59 -4.43 30.31
C PRO A 510 -3.12 -5.35 29.17
N LEU A 511 -1.79 -5.50 29.00
CA LEU A 511 -1.20 -6.35 27.95
C LEU A 511 -1.27 -7.88 28.24
N ASN A 512 -1.89 -8.25 29.35
CA ASN A 512 -2.12 -9.62 29.78
C ASN A 512 -3.61 -9.97 29.85
N ASP A 513 -4.48 -9.22 29.18
CA ASP A 513 -5.90 -9.51 29.14
C ASP A 513 -6.18 -10.88 28.52
N ILE A 514 -6.82 -11.76 29.29
CA ILE A 514 -7.03 -13.18 28.92
C ILE A 514 -7.94 -13.29 27.69
N ASN A 515 -8.97 -12.46 27.59
CA ASN A 515 -9.89 -12.48 26.44
C ASN A 515 -9.15 -12.14 25.15
N THR A 516 -8.31 -11.11 25.21
CA THR A 516 -7.49 -10.67 24.08
C THR A 516 -6.47 -11.73 23.66
N LEU A 517 -5.75 -12.33 24.61
CA LEU A 517 -4.78 -13.39 24.31
C LEU A 517 -5.48 -14.65 23.75
N ASN A 518 -6.64 -15.02 24.27
CA ASN A 518 -7.43 -16.14 23.74
C ASN A 518 -7.92 -15.92 22.31
N LEU A 519 -8.21 -14.66 21.93
CA LEU A 519 -8.57 -14.31 20.56
C LEU A 519 -7.42 -14.62 19.60
N PHE A 520 -6.16 -14.28 19.96
CA PHE A 520 -4.98 -14.65 19.19
C PHE A 520 -4.72 -16.16 19.21
N LYS A 521 -4.82 -16.81 20.36
CA LYS A 521 -4.61 -18.26 20.53
C LYS A 521 -5.56 -19.09 19.65
N ASN A 522 -6.82 -18.65 19.53
CA ASN A 522 -7.84 -19.30 18.70
C ASN A 522 -7.83 -18.81 17.25
N ALA A 523 -6.94 -17.85 16.92
CA ALA A 523 -6.82 -17.22 15.61
C ALA A 523 -8.12 -16.57 15.08
N TYR A 524 -8.94 -15.99 15.97
CA TYR A 524 -10.09 -15.16 15.62
C TYR A 524 -9.63 -13.73 15.25
N THR A 525 -8.65 -13.66 14.33
CA THR A 525 -7.89 -12.44 14.04
C THR A 525 -8.29 -11.76 12.73
N THR A 526 -9.47 -12.07 12.20
CA THR A 526 -10.02 -11.37 11.04
C THR A 526 -10.20 -9.89 11.36
N GLY A 527 -9.72 -9.01 10.47
CA GLY A 527 -9.70 -7.56 10.70
C GLY A 527 -8.65 -7.07 11.69
N ILE A 528 -7.80 -7.93 12.24
CA ILE A 528 -6.68 -7.52 13.11
C ILE A 528 -5.43 -7.28 12.28
N PHE A 529 -4.89 -6.08 12.40
CA PHE A 529 -3.68 -5.64 11.70
C PHE A 529 -2.53 -6.67 11.82
N GLN A 530 -1.89 -7.00 10.71
CA GLN A 530 -0.80 -8.00 10.58
C GLN A 530 -1.16 -9.47 10.86
N PHE A 531 -2.32 -9.77 11.46
CA PHE A 531 -2.66 -11.13 11.91
C PHE A 531 -3.83 -11.78 11.15
N GLU A 532 -4.31 -11.18 10.08
CA GLU A 532 -5.55 -11.59 9.39
C GLU A 532 -5.33 -12.69 8.32
N SER A 533 -4.11 -12.83 7.75
CA SER A 533 -3.88 -13.78 6.66
C SER A 533 -4.08 -15.25 7.09
N SER A 534 -4.53 -16.12 6.18
CA SER A 534 -4.76 -17.54 6.45
C SER A 534 -3.52 -18.25 7.00
N GLY A 535 -2.35 -17.95 6.41
CA GLY A 535 -1.09 -18.51 6.88
C GLY A 535 -0.68 -18.02 8.27
N MET A 536 -0.90 -16.73 8.60
CA MET A 536 -0.67 -16.20 9.94
C MET A 536 -1.64 -16.81 10.95
N LYS A 537 -2.90 -16.99 10.61
CA LYS A 537 -3.89 -17.68 11.46
C LYS A 537 -3.48 -19.12 11.75
N SER A 538 -2.98 -19.86 10.76
CA SER A 538 -2.41 -21.21 10.95
C SER A 538 -1.21 -21.19 11.89
N PHE A 539 -0.31 -20.24 11.71
CA PHE A 539 0.86 -20.08 12.59
C PHE A 539 0.46 -19.77 14.04
N LEU A 540 -0.51 -18.86 14.27
CA LEU A 540 -0.99 -18.52 15.61
C LEU A 540 -1.55 -19.72 16.38
N ARG A 541 -2.29 -20.62 15.70
CA ARG A 541 -2.82 -21.86 16.32
C ARG A 541 -1.70 -22.77 16.80
N GLN A 542 -0.60 -22.86 16.04
CA GLN A 542 0.57 -23.63 16.43
C GLN A 542 1.36 -22.96 17.56
N LEU A 543 1.54 -21.65 17.46
CA LEU A 543 2.32 -20.84 18.40
C LEU A 543 1.67 -20.74 19.78
N LYS A 544 0.34 -20.85 19.87
CA LYS A 544 -0.44 -20.78 21.12
C LYS A 544 -0.06 -19.57 21.95
N VAL A 545 -0.34 -18.40 21.41
CA VAL A 545 -0.02 -17.12 22.06
C VAL A 545 -0.50 -17.07 23.51
N ASP A 546 0.39 -16.76 24.43
CA ASP A 546 0.17 -16.74 25.88
C ASP A 546 0.53 -15.41 26.55
N ASN A 547 1.27 -14.55 25.83
CA ASN A 547 1.67 -13.23 26.31
C ASN A 547 1.98 -12.29 25.15
N PHE A 548 2.12 -10.99 25.46
CA PHE A 548 2.37 -9.94 24.46
C PHE A 548 3.70 -10.15 23.71
N ASN A 549 4.78 -10.59 24.38
CA ASN A 549 6.07 -10.80 23.71
C ASN A 549 5.99 -11.88 22.62
N THR A 550 5.17 -12.93 22.85
CA THR A 550 4.93 -13.95 21.81
C THR A 550 4.29 -13.34 20.55
N LEU A 551 3.48 -12.29 20.65
CA LEU A 551 2.95 -11.56 19.49
C LEU A 551 4.05 -10.77 18.77
N VAL A 552 4.96 -10.15 19.55
CA VAL A 552 6.10 -9.42 19.00
C VAL A 552 7.01 -10.37 18.21
N ASP A 553 7.29 -11.55 18.74
CA ASP A 553 8.06 -12.58 18.04
C ASP A 553 7.32 -13.12 16.81
N ALA A 554 5.99 -13.26 16.87
CA ALA A 554 5.19 -13.74 15.74
C ALA A 554 5.32 -12.87 14.50
N ILE A 555 5.25 -11.53 14.65
CA ILE A 555 5.43 -10.60 13.54
C ILE A 555 6.83 -10.71 12.93
N ALA A 556 7.85 -10.90 13.76
CA ALA A 556 9.23 -10.99 13.32
C ALA A 556 9.54 -12.31 12.59
N LEU A 557 8.94 -13.43 13.05
CA LEU A 557 9.17 -14.77 12.52
C LEU A 557 8.39 -15.03 11.21
N TYR A 558 7.16 -14.51 11.08
CA TYR A 558 6.29 -14.82 9.95
C TYR A 558 6.65 -13.99 8.70
N ARG A 559 7.85 -14.21 8.15
CA ARG A 559 8.38 -13.55 6.94
C ARG A 559 9.28 -14.50 6.16
N PRO A 560 9.49 -14.28 4.85
CA PRO A 560 10.51 -15.01 4.10
C PRO A 560 11.89 -14.92 4.77
N GLY A 561 12.56 -16.04 4.94
CA GLY A 561 13.83 -16.19 5.65
C GLY A 561 13.64 -16.72 7.07
N PRO A 562 13.16 -15.95 8.07
CA PRO A 562 12.96 -16.44 9.44
C PRO A 562 11.88 -17.53 9.57
N ARG A 563 10.97 -17.67 8.59
CA ARG A 563 9.91 -18.68 8.60
C ARG A 563 10.41 -20.11 8.80
N ASP A 564 11.61 -20.44 8.31
CA ASP A 564 12.21 -21.76 8.45
C ASP A 564 12.55 -22.10 9.92
N MET A 565 12.68 -21.08 10.78
CA MET A 565 12.96 -21.23 12.20
C MET A 565 11.71 -21.40 13.07
N ILE A 566 10.50 -21.24 12.50
CA ILE A 566 9.24 -21.33 13.26
C ILE A 566 9.08 -22.66 13.99
N GLY A 567 9.37 -23.78 13.32
CA GLY A 567 9.28 -25.11 13.93
C GLY A 567 10.20 -25.26 15.14
N GLU A 568 11.45 -24.81 15.00
CA GLU A 568 12.44 -24.82 16.07
C GLU A 568 12.03 -23.93 17.25
N TYR A 569 11.53 -22.71 16.95
CA TYR A 569 11.03 -21.77 17.96
C TYR A 569 9.89 -22.39 18.80
N ILE A 570 8.90 -23.00 18.14
CA ILE A 570 7.76 -23.62 18.83
C ILE A 570 8.21 -24.79 19.71
N LEU A 571 9.09 -25.68 19.19
CA LEU A 571 9.60 -26.81 19.95
C LEU A 571 10.34 -26.36 21.22
N ARG A 572 11.15 -25.30 21.14
CA ARG A 572 11.87 -24.74 22.29
C ARG A 572 10.95 -24.04 23.26
N LYS A 573 9.99 -23.24 22.74
CA LYS A 573 8.96 -22.56 23.54
C LYS A 573 8.11 -23.54 24.33
N ASP A 574 7.70 -24.67 23.72
CA ASP A 574 6.89 -25.70 24.34
C ASP A 574 7.70 -26.59 25.29
N GLY A 575 9.04 -26.39 25.45
CA GLY A 575 9.92 -27.20 26.25
C GLY A 575 10.23 -28.61 25.67
N LYS A 576 9.81 -28.85 24.42
CA LYS A 576 10.04 -30.16 23.74
C LYS A 576 11.47 -30.32 23.23
N LYS A 577 12.19 -29.21 23.08
CA LYS A 577 13.60 -29.17 22.73
C LYS A 577 14.34 -28.25 23.69
N LYS A 578 15.48 -28.71 24.22
CA LYS A 578 16.34 -27.94 25.16
C LYS A 578 16.93 -26.74 24.42
N VAL A 579 16.92 -25.58 25.07
CA VAL A 579 17.61 -24.38 24.59
C VAL A 579 19.10 -24.54 24.94
N THR A 580 19.98 -24.37 23.96
CA THR A 580 21.43 -24.40 24.11
C THR A 580 22.03 -23.12 23.55
N TYR A 581 23.13 -22.66 24.16
CA TYR A 581 23.87 -21.48 23.74
C TYR A 581 25.29 -21.87 23.42
N LEU A 582 25.90 -21.31 22.37
CA LEU A 582 27.30 -21.55 22.00
C LEU A 582 28.25 -21.02 23.05
N VAL A 583 27.92 -19.87 23.65
CA VAL A 583 28.66 -19.22 24.75
C VAL A 583 27.67 -18.73 25.81
N LYS A 584 28.08 -18.60 27.08
CA LYS A 584 27.20 -18.21 28.20
C LYS A 584 26.58 -16.83 28.02
N GLU A 585 27.32 -15.92 27.44
CA GLU A 585 26.94 -14.52 27.22
C GLU A 585 25.75 -14.38 26.26
N LEU A 586 25.44 -15.41 25.48
CA LEU A 586 24.24 -15.45 24.62
C LEU A 586 22.93 -15.65 25.41
N GLU A 587 22.99 -16.27 26.60
CA GLU A 587 21.77 -16.55 27.38
C GLU A 587 20.96 -15.28 27.67
N PRO A 588 21.51 -14.22 28.29
CA PRO A 588 20.75 -13.03 28.60
C PRO A 588 20.21 -12.32 27.33
N ILE A 589 20.89 -12.47 26.19
CA ILE A 589 20.51 -11.82 24.92
C ILE A 589 19.38 -12.60 24.24
N LEU A 590 19.49 -13.94 24.22
CA LEU A 590 18.61 -14.81 23.41
C LEU A 590 17.54 -15.56 24.24
N LYS A 591 17.52 -15.41 25.56
CA LYS A 591 16.57 -16.10 26.44
C LYS A 591 15.13 -15.81 26.09
N SER A 592 14.81 -14.55 25.78
CA SER A 592 13.46 -14.12 25.40
C SER A 592 12.97 -14.73 24.08
N THR A 593 13.89 -15.19 23.24
CA THR A 593 13.62 -15.80 21.92
C THR A 593 14.04 -17.26 21.85
N TYR A 594 14.13 -17.92 22.99
CA TYR A 594 14.46 -19.36 23.14
C TYR A 594 15.76 -19.76 22.43
N GLY A 595 16.79 -18.90 22.47
CA GLY A 595 18.10 -19.15 21.88
C GLY A 595 18.19 -18.94 20.36
N ILE A 596 17.20 -18.27 19.76
CA ILE A 596 17.16 -18.00 18.32
C ILE A 596 17.36 -16.50 18.09
N ILE A 597 18.26 -16.15 17.17
CA ILE A 597 18.46 -14.76 16.74
C ILE A 597 17.29 -14.38 15.81
N ILE A 598 16.44 -13.45 16.23
CA ILE A 598 15.27 -12.97 15.49
C ILE A 598 15.43 -11.48 15.16
N TYR A 599 16.01 -10.70 16.09
CA TYR A 599 16.08 -9.26 16.07
C TYR A 599 17.45 -8.72 15.72
N GLN A 600 17.47 -7.56 15.02
CA GLN A 600 18.71 -6.81 14.75
C GLN A 600 19.39 -6.36 16.04
N GLU A 601 18.62 -5.99 17.03
CA GLU A 601 19.05 -5.58 18.36
C GLU A 601 19.86 -6.70 19.06
N GLN A 602 19.48 -7.96 18.88
CA GLN A 602 20.24 -9.10 19.40
C GLN A 602 21.61 -9.21 18.73
N VAL A 603 21.68 -8.96 17.42
CA VAL A 603 22.98 -8.92 16.70
C VAL A 603 23.87 -7.80 17.25
N LEU A 604 23.30 -6.63 17.51
CA LEU A 604 24.06 -5.51 18.09
C LEU A 604 24.57 -5.85 19.49
N GLU A 605 23.76 -6.47 20.34
CA GLU A 605 24.16 -6.90 21.68
C GLU A 605 25.27 -7.97 21.65
N ILE A 606 25.18 -8.93 20.73
CA ILE A 606 26.20 -9.97 20.58
C ILE A 606 27.54 -9.33 20.16
N LEU A 607 27.53 -8.45 19.17
CA LEU A 607 28.73 -7.72 18.75
C LEU A 607 29.31 -6.88 19.89
N ARG A 608 28.47 -6.23 20.70
CA ARG A 608 28.90 -5.40 21.82
C ARG A 608 29.49 -6.22 22.97
N ILE A 609 28.71 -7.20 23.44
CA ILE A 609 29.07 -7.92 24.69
C ILE A 609 30.23 -8.89 24.45
N ILE A 610 30.23 -9.61 23.32
CA ILE A 610 31.22 -10.63 23.03
C ILE A 610 32.37 -10.06 22.19
N GLY A 611 32.09 -9.21 21.21
CA GLY A 611 33.11 -8.65 20.32
C GLY A 611 33.73 -7.35 20.80
N GLY A 612 33.28 -6.76 21.93
CA GLY A 612 33.83 -5.53 22.50
C GLY A 612 33.59 -4.26 21.66
N TYR A 613 32.58 -4.28 20.83
CA TYR A 613 32.19 -3.10 20.02
C TYR A 613 31.28 -2.15 20.80
N THR A 614 31.32 -0.86 20.43
CA THR A 614 30.28 0.08 20.83
C THR A 614 29.00 -0.19 20.05
N TYR A 615 27.85 0.32 20.53
CA TYR A 615 26.60 0.19 19.77
C TYR A 615 26.66 0.86 18.39
N ALA A 616 27.37 1.98 18.30
CA ALA A 616 27.56 2.72 17.06
C ALA A 616 28.36 1.89 16.02
N GLU A 617 29.50 1.32 16.41
CA GLU A 617 30.29 0.41 15.59
C GLU A 617 29.50 -0.84 15.20
N ALA A 618 28.77 -1.44 16.15
CA ALA A 618 27.98 -2.63 15.92
C ALA A 618 26.87 -2.39 14.86
N ASP A 619 26.20 -1.21 14.85
CA ASP A 619 25.21 -0.89 13.81
C ASP A 619 25.85 -0.73 12.43
N LEU A 620 27.02 -0.14 12.34
CA LEU A 620 27.77 -0.04 11.07
C LEU A 620 28.12 -1.41 10.51
N ILE A 621 28.64 -2.32 11.38
CA ILE A 621 28.97 -3.70 10.99
C ILE A 621 27.71 -4.47 10.55
N ARG A 622 26.65 -4.43 11.34
CA ARG A 622 25.37 -5.07 11.01
C ARG A 622 24.84 -4.60 9.64
N ARG A 623 24.92 -3.30 9.33
CA ARG A 623 24.52 -2.76 8.02
C ARG A 623 25.42 -3.25 6.89
N ALA A 624 26.72 -3.34 7.12
CA ALA A 624 27.66 -3.89 6.15
C ALA A 624 27.35 -5.36 5.85
N MET A 625 27.05 -6.16 6.88
CA MET A 625 26.60 -7.55 6.73
C MET A 625 25.30 -7.66 5.93
N SER A 626 24.27 -6.83 6.25
CA SER A 626 23.00 -6.80 5.52
C SER A 626 23.16 -6.40 4.05
N LYS A 627 24.12 -5.50 3.73
CA LYS A 627 24.46 -5.07 2.38
C LYS A 627 25.51 -5.96 1.69
N LYS A 628 25.95 -7.03 2.35
CA LYS A 628 26.97 -7.98 1.86
C LYS A 628 28.30 -7.31 1.43
N LYS A 629 28.73 -6.29 2.17
CA LYS A 629 30.03 -5.63 1.94
C LYS A 629 31.18 -6.48 2.46
N ALA A 630 31.75 -7.32 1.59
CA ALA A 630 32.75 -8.32 1.96
C ALA A 630 33.96 -7.72 2.71
N ASP A 631 34.51 -6.60 2.23
CA ASP A 631 35.69 -5.95 2.82
C ASP A 631 35.49 -5.57 4.29
N VAL A 632 34.30 -4.99 4.62
CA VAL A 632 33.99 -4.57 6.00
C VAL A 632 33.74 -5.80 6.89
N ILE A 633 33.09 -6.83 6.34
CA ILE A 633 32.82 -8.06 7.08
C ILE A 633 34.12 -8.75 7.47
N GLU A 634 35.03 -8.95 6.52
CA GLU A 634 36.30 -9.65 6.77
C GLU A 634 37.19 -8.85 7.71
N LYS A 635 37.30 -7.53 7.56
CA LYS A 635 38.09 -6.65 8.45
C LYS A 635 37.66 -6.75 9.92
N ASN A 636 36.36 -6.93 10.19
CA ASN A 636 35.85 -6.99 11.56
C ASN A 636 35.83 -8.42 12.14
N LYS A 637 36.03 -9.47 11.33
CA LYS A 637 36.01 -10.84 11.78
C LYS A 637 37.12 -11.11 12.83
N SER A 638 38.32 -10.67 12.57
CA SER A 638 39.45 -10.83 13.46
C SER A 638 39.25 -10.15 14.81
N LYS A 639 38.73 -8.93 14.85
CA LYS A 639 38.43 -8.21 16.12
C LYS A 639 37.36 -8.97 16.93
N PHE A 640 36.32 -9.48 16.25
CA PHE A 640 35.26 -10.23 16.92
C PHE A 640 35.82 -11.54 17.55
N ILE A 641 36.60 -12.28 16.77
CA ILE A 641 37.25 -13.53 17.28
C ILE A 641 38.16 -13.24 18.46
N SER A 642 38.95 -12.16 18.43
CA SER A 642 39.77 -11.74 19.58
C SER A 642 38.91 -11.53 20.84
N GLY A 643 37.77 -10.83 20.71
CA GLY A 643 36.83 -10.66 21.82
C GLY A 643 36.27 -11.98 22.36
N VAL A 644 36.00 -12.96 21.52
CA VAL A 644 35.56 -14.30 21.94
C VAL A 644 36.67 -15.03 22.74
N ILE A 645 37.92 -14.91 22.30
CA ILE A 645 39.10 -15.51 22.99
C ILE A 645 39.31 -14.85 24.35
N GLU A 646 39.12 -13.51 24.47
CA GLU A 646 39.20 -12.80 25.75
C GLU A 646 38.15 -13.27 26.77
N HIS A 647 37.00 -13.79 26.30
CA HIS A 647 36.00 -14.43 27.15
C HIS A 647 36.31 -15.91 27.49
N GLY A 648 37.49 -16.43 27.08
CA GLY A 648 37.96 -17.76 27.38
C GLY A 648 37.42 -18.88 26.47
N TYR A 649 36.99 -18.56 25.28
CA TYR A 649 36.51 -19.53 24.29
C TYR A 649 37.49 -19.69 23.12
N ASP A 650 37.42 -20.83 22.42
CA ASP A 650 38.27 -21.15 21.29
C ASP A 650 37.96 -20.29 20.05
N GLU A 651 38.97 -20.02 19.21
CA GLU A 651 38.81 -19.33 17.91
C GLU A 651 37.74 -19.98 17.01
N LYS A 652 37.61 -21.31 17.07
CA LYS A 652 36.58 -22.05 16.33
C LYS A 652 35.16 -21.61 16.71
N VAL A 653 34.91 -21.43 18.02
CA VAL A 653 33.62 -20.96 18.55
C VAL A 653 33.35 -19.50 18.06
N GLY A 654 34.40 -18.65 18.03
CA GLY A 654 34.31 -17.30 17.52
C GLY A 654 33.95 -17.26 16.05
N THR A 655 34.56 -18.12 15.24
CA THR A 655 34.28 -18.23 13.82
C THR A 655 32.84 -18.71 13.58
N GLU A 656 32.39 -19.75 14.26
CA GLU A 656 31.03 -20.28 14.16
C GLU A 656 29.99 -19.23 14.56
N LEU A 657 30.24 -18.49 15.64
CA LEU A 657 29.34 -17.44 16.10
C LEU A 657 29.29 -16.25 15.11
N TYR A 658 30.43 -15.84 14.53
CA TYR A 658 30.48 -14.78 13.54
C TYR A 658 29.71 -15.16 12.26
N ASP A 659 29.89 -16.39 11.76
CA ASP A 659 29.19 -16.90 10.60
C ASP A 659 27.66 -17.00 10.85
N LEU A 660 27.28 -17.38 12.08
CA LEU A 660 25.88 -17.34 12.52
C LEU A 660 25.31 -15.92 12.47
N ILE A 661 26.06 -14.92 12.96
CA ILE A 661 25.66 -13.51 12.92
C ILE A 661 25.49 -13.04 11.47
N ILE A 662 26.42 -13.36 10.57
CA ILE A 662 26.33 -12.99 9.14
C ILE A 662 25.04 -13.56 8.53
N LYS A 663 24.78 -14.85 8.77
CA LYS A 663 23.56 -15.51 8.28
C LYS A 663 22.30 -14.78 8.72
N PHE A 664 22.20 -14.43 10.00
CA PHE A 664 21.00 -13.80 10.56
C PHE A 664 20.94 -12.28 10.36
N SER A 665 22.06 -11.59 10.13
CA SER A 665 22.10 -10.14 9.88
C SER A 665 21.29 -9.70 8.66
N SER A 666 21.18 -10.59 7.64
CA SER A 666 20.38 -10.32 6.45
C SER A 666 18.86 -10.50 6.68
N TYR A 667 18.47 -11.24 7.72
CA TYR A 667 17.07 -11.60 8.02
C TYR A 667 16.56 -11.00 9.33
N GLY A 668 17.44 -10.45 10.19
CA GLY A 668 17.08 -9.85 11.46
C GLY A 668 16.01 -8.77 11.31
N PHE A 669 15.00 -8.81 12.20
CA PHE A 669 13.92 -7.82 12.20
C PHE A 669 14.21 -6.67 13.15
N ASN A 670 13.71 -5.47 12.84
CA ASN A 670 13.75 -4.35 13.76
C ASN A 670 12.76 -4.61 14.92
N LYS A 671 13.26 -4.79 16.14
CA LYS A 671 12.45 -5.08 17.32
C LYS A 671 11.48 -3.95 17.64
N SER A 672 11.92 -2.69 17.50
CA SER A 672 11.10 -1.51 17.71
C SER A 672 9.84 -1.54 16.84
N HIS A 673 10.01 -1.87 15.56
CA HIS A 673 8.90 -2.00 14.61
C HIS A 673 7.93 -3.13 15.00
N SER A 674 8.48 -4.29 15.41
CA SER A 674 7.66 -5.43 15.86
C SER A 674 6.84 -5.10 17.09
N VAL A 675 7.43 -4.45 18.09
CA VAL A 675 6.73 -4.05 19.34
C VAL A 675 5.58 -3.11 19.05
N VAL A 676 5.83 -2.06 18.26
CA VAL A 676 4.80 -1.06 17.91
C VAL A 676 3.64 -1.69 17.17
N TYR A 677 3.91 -2.50 16.15
CA TYR A 677 2.86 -3.12 15.34
C TYR A 677 2.10 -4.20 16.11
N SER A 678 2.76 -4.90 17.03
CA SER A 678 2.08 -5.78 17.98
C SER A 678 1.17 -5.01 18.93
N LEU A 679 1.55 -3.80 19.33
CA LEU A 679 0.71 -2.96 20.20
C LEU A 679 -0.55 -2.49 19.46
N VAL A 680 -0.44 -2.05 18.21
CA VAL A 680 -1.60 -1.71 17.38
C VAL A 680 -2.53 -2.92 17.21
N ALA A 681 -1.95 -4.08 16.88
CA ALA A 681 -2.72 -5.31 16.74
C ALA A 681 -3.40 -5.74 18.06
N TYR A 682 -2.71 -5.56 19.18
CA TYR A 682 -3.23 -5.86 20.51
C TYR A 682 -4.38 -4.92 20.90
N GLN A 683 -4.25 -3.61 20.62
CA GLN A 683 -5.33 -2.63 20.83
C GLN A 683 -6.58 -3.01 20.01
N MET A 684 -6.41 -3.37 18.74
CA MET A 684 -7.51 -3.85 17.90
C MET A 684 -8.14 -5.13 18.45
N ALA A 685 -7.32 -6.09 18.89
CA ALA A 685 -7.79 -7.34 19.48
C ALA A 685 -8.49 -7.13 20.83
N TYR A 686 -8.02 -6.19 21.65
CA TYR A 686 -8.67 -5.78 22.89
C TYR A 686 -10.05 -5.20 22.64
N LEU A 687 -10.18 -4.30 21.67
CA LEU A 687 -11.46 -3.77 21.24
C LEU A 687 -12.38 -4.87 20.71
N LYS A 688 -11.83 -5.82 19.93
CA LYS A 688 -12.58 -6.93 19.38
C LYS A 688 -13.07 -7.92 20.43
N SER A 689 -12.26 -8.22 21.43
CA SER A 689 -12.61 -9.20 22.49
C SER A 689 -13.52 -8.63 23.56
N ASN A 690 -13.33 -7.36 23.94
CA ASN A 690 -14.07 -6.73 25.06
C ASN A 690 -15.24 -5.85 24.60
N TYR A 691 -15.20 -5.37 23.33
CA TYR A 691 -16.22 -4.51 22.71
C TYR A 691 -16.64 -5.06 21.33
N THR A 692 -16.90 -6.34 21.25
CA THR A 692 -17.08 -7.13 20.00
C THR A 692 -18.11 -6.50 19.06
N LYS A 693 -19.28 -6.07 19.55
CA LYS A 693 -20.34 -5.49 18.72
C LYS A 693 -19.93 -4.21 18.00
N TYR A 694 -19.19 -3.31 18.68
CA TYR A 694 -18.70 -2.08 18.07
C TYR A 694 -17.59 -2.35 17.07
N PHE A 695 -16.67 -3.28 17.40
CA PHE A 695 -15.61 -3.69 16.50
C PHE A 695 -16.18 -4.31 15.22
N MET A 696 -17.07 -5.30 15.34
CA MET A 696 -17.63 -5.99 14.19
C MET A 696 -18.52 -5.10 13.34
N ARG A 697 -19.30 -4.20 13.96
CA ARG A 697 -20.07 -3.17 13.24
C ARG A 697 -19.16 -2.33 12.33
N ASN A 698 -18.08 -1.77 12.87
CA ASN A 698 -17.16 -0.93 12.11
C ASN A 698 -16.45 -1.74 11.01
N LEU A 699 -16.00 -2.97 11.31
CA LEU A 699 -15.35 -3.84 10.33
C LEU A 699 -16.29 -4.19 9.17
N LEU A 700 -17.55 -4.50 9.44
CA LEU A 700 -18.56 -4.83 8.44
C LEU A 700 -18.90 -3.60 7.59
N ASN A 701 -19.05 -2.41 8.21
CA ASN A 701 -19.33 -1.16 7.48
C ASN A 701 -18.22 -0.80 6.49
N MET A 702 -16.98 -1.01 6.86
CA MET A 702 -15.83 -0.78 5.95
C MET A 702 -15.76 -1.77 4.79
N ASN A 703 -16.48 -2.89 4.85
CA ASN A 703 -16.38 -4.01 3.93
C ASN A 703 -17.72 -4.47 3.34
N ILE A 704 -18.76 -3.66 3.37
CA ILE A 704 -20.13 -4.03 2.91
C ILE A 704 -20.10 -4.57 1.48
N SER A 705 -19.34 -3.95 0.58
CA SER A 705 -19.23 -4.35 -0.83
C SER A 705 -18.05 -5.30 -1.12
N SER A 706 -17.42 -5.85 -0.10
CA SER A 706 -16.25 -6.74 -0.25
C SER A 706 -16.67 -8.21 -0.30
N ASP A 707 -16.00 -9.00 -1.15
CA ASP A 707 -16.15 -10.47 -1.16
C ASP A 707 -15.84 -11.13 0.19
N LYS A 708 -15.12 -10.43 1.07
CA LYS A 708 -14.76 -10.89 2.43
C LYS A 708 -15.90 -10.74 3.46
N ILE A 709 -17.00 -10.05 3.14
CA ILE A 709 -18.07 -9.78 4.11
C ILE A 709 -18.62 -11.07 4.73
N LYS A 710 -18.68 -12.16 3.95
CA LYS A 710 -19.10 -13.49 4.41
C LYS A 710 -18.21 -13.99 5.56
N ASP A 711 -16.88 -13.92 5.39
CA ASP A 711 -15.93 -14.37 6.41
C ASP A 711 -16.07 -13.55 7.71
N TYR A 712 -16.33 -12.24 7.58
CA TYR A 712 -16.54 -11.34 8.72
C TYR A 712 -17.84 -11.65 9.46
N ILE A 713 -18.92 -11.95 8.76
CA ILE A 713 -20.22 -12.35 9.36
C ILE A 713 -20.09 -13.71 10.07
N GLU A 714 -19.40 -14.68 9.46
CA GLU A 714 -19.16 -16.00 10.08
C GLU A 714 -18.33 -15.88 11.36
N GLU A 715 -17.26 -15.09 11.35
CA GLU A 715 -16.45 -14.86 12.55
C GLU A 715 -17.25 -14.09 13.63
N SER A 716 -18.09 -13.13 13.23
CA SER A 716 -19.00 -12.43 14.14
C SER A 716 -19.94 -13.39 14.86
N LYS A 717 -20.54 -14.34 14.12
CA LYS A 717 -21.41 -15.39 14.69
C LYS A 717 -20.66 -16.26 15.70
N LYS A 718 -19.41 -16.66 15.39
CA LYS A 718 -18.52 -17.42 16.30
C LYS A 718 -18.18 -16.64 17.57
N LEU A 719 -18.09 -15.33 17.48
CA LEU A 719 -17.88 -14.42 18.62
C LEU A 719 -19.18 -14.06 19.37
N GLY A 720 -20.30 -14.72 19.06
CA GLY A 720 -21.58 -14.56 19.75
C GLY A 720 -22.45 -13.40 19.28
N ILE A 721 -22.06 -12.72 18.19
CA ILE A 721 -22.90 -11.65 17.60
C ILE A 721 -24.05 -12.26 16.82
N ARG A 722 -25.27 -11.79 17.10
CA ARG A 722 -26.48 -12.13 16.38
C ARG A 722 -26.86 -11.02 15.41
N PHE A 723 -27.43 -11.40 14.27
CA PHE A 723 -27.82 -10.47 13.21
C PHE A 723 -29.34 -10.43 13.09
N LEU A 724 -29.88 -9.25 12.82
CA LEU A 724 -31.25 -9.06 12.36
C LEU A 724 -31.24 -8.78 10.86
N LYS A 725 -32.26 -9.30 10.16
CA LYS A 725 -32.47 -9.02 8.74
C LYS A 725 -32.74 -7.53 8.51
N VAL A 726 -32.66 -7.11 7.26
CA VAL A 726 -33.07 -5.76 6.88
C VAL A 726 -34.53 -5.53 7.26
N ASP A 727 -34.84 -4.39 7.84
CA ASP A 727 -36.19 -3.91 8.16
C ASP A 727 -36.38 -2.51 7.58
N ILE A 728 -37.50 -2.28 6.89
CA ILE A 728 -37.73 -1.06 6.12
C ILE A 728 -37.80 0.19 7.00
N ASN A 729 -38.29 0.05 8.22
CA ASN A 729 -38.43 1.16 9.17
C ASN A 729 -37.23 1.33 10.13
N ARG A 730 -36.32 0.35 10.19
CA ARG A 730 -35.20 0.34 11.16
C ARG A 730 -33.83 0.37 10.53
N SER A 731 -33.63 -0.32 9.39
CA SER A 731 -32.31 -0.40 8.74
C SER A 731 -31.83 0.96 8.23
N ASP A 732 -30.53 1.09 8.16
CA ASP A 732 -29.84 2.27 7.60
C ASP A 732 -28.98 1.83 6.39
N LYS A 733 -28.19 2.72 5.84
CA LYS A 733 -27.17 2.39 4.83
C LYS A 733 -25.94 1.67 5.39
N GLU A 734 -25.79 1.67 6.72
CA GLU A 734 -24.74 1.01 7.47
C GLU A 734 -25.30 0.02 8.51
N PHE A 735 -24.48 -0.95 8.95
CA PHE A 735 -24.84 -1.80 10.09
C PHE A 735 -25.01 -0.94 11.34
N ILE A 736 -26.09 -1.13 12.06
CA ILE A 736 -26.36 -0.44 13.32
C ILE A 736 -26.54 -1.46 14.45
N ILE A 737 -26.23 -1.02 15.67
CA ILE A 737 -26.49 -1.80 16.89
C ILE A 737 -27.92 -1.52 17.29
N PHE A 738 -28.77 -2.56 17.33
CA PHE A 738 -30.16 -2.49 17.72
C PHE A 738 -30.50 -3.60 18.73
N ASN A 739 -30.91 -3.23 19.95
CA ASN A 739 -31.22 -4.20 21.02
C ASN A 739 -30.15 -5.29 21.19
N ASN A 740 -28.89 -4.92 21.17
CA ASN A 740 -27.72 -5.82 21.30
C ASN A 740 -27.47 -6.78 20.11
N TYR A 741 -28.20 -6.60 18.99
CA TYR A 741 -27.98 -7.28 17.71
C TYR A 741 -27.34 -6.34 16.71
N LEU A 742 -26.75 -6.88 15.64
CA LEU A 742 -26.38 -6.09 14.46
C LEU A 742 -27.50 -6.18 13.43
N LEU A 743 -28.14 -5.05 13.16
CA LEU A 743 -29.14 -4.93 12.10
C LEU A 743 -28.47 -4.68 10.76
N LEU A 744 -28.84 -5.47 9.74
CA LEU A 744 -28.28 -5.37 8.40
C LEU A 744 -28.68 -4.05 7.72
N PRO A 745 -27.78 -3.44 6.96
CA PRO A 745 -28.07 -2.25 6.17
C PRO A 745 -28.75 -2.60 4.83
N PHE A 746 -29.44 -1.64 4.24
CA PHE A 746 -29.98 -1.76 2.88
C PHE A 746 -28.89 -2.09 1.86
N ASN A 747 -27.69 -1.51 2.00
CA ASN A 747 -26.54 -1.71 1.10
C ASN A 747 -25.95 -3.14 1.15
N SER A 748 -26.36 -3.98 2.10
CA SER A 748 -26.00 -5.41 2.10
C SER A 748 -26.76 -6.23 1.06
N ILE A 749 -27.88 -5.69 0.53
CA ILE A 749 -28.69 -6.35 -0.49
C ILE A 749 -28.12 -6.05 -1.88
N LYS A 750 -27.90 -7.06 -2.70
CA LYS A 750 -27.49 -6.89 -4.09
C LYS A 750 -28.49 -6.01 -4.84
N ASN A 751 -28.00 -5.19 -5.74
CA ASN A 751 -28.74 -4.20 -6.55
C ASN A 751 -29.23 -2.97 -5.77
N ILE A 752 -29.02 -2.86 -4.45
CA ILE A 752 -29.33 -1.66 -3.69
C ILE A 752 -28.07 -0.81 -3.58
N SER A 753 -28.09 0.35 -4.25
CA SER A 753 -27.03 1.36 -4.21
C SER A 753 -27.24 2.35 -3.05
N ASN A 754 -26.23 3.18 -2.77
CA ASN A 754 -26.35 4.28 -1.81
C ASN A 754 -27.50 5.22 -2.14
N ILE A 755 -27.76 5.51 -3.43
CA ILE A 755 -28.84 6.37 -3.89
C ILE A 755 -30.21 5.78 -3.50
N VAL A 756 -30.40 4.48 -3.75
CA VAL A 756 -31.65 3.79 -3.38
C VAL A 756 -31.87 3.83 -1.88
N SER A 757 -30.83 3.53 -1.09
CA SER A 757 -30.90 3.57 0.37
C SER A 757 -31.24 4.98 0.87
N GLU A 758 -30.63 6.03 0.30
CA GLU A 758 -30.91 7.42 0.64
C GLU A 758 -32.33 7.85 0.29
N ASP A 759 -32.89 7.37 -0.84
CA ASP A 759 -34.27 7.62 -1.22
C ASP A 759 -35.25 6.98 -0.23
N ILE A 760 -35.00 5.74 0.19
CA ILE A 760 -35.81 5.05 1.22
C ILE A 760 -35.76 5.81 2.56
N LEU A 761 -34.55 6.18 3.00
CA LEU A 761 -34.32 6.91 4.26
C LEU A 761 -34.99 8.29 4.24
N ARG A 762 -34.91 9.01 3.12
CA ARG A 762 -35.53 10.33 2.94
C ARG A 762 -37.05 10.24 3.06
N GLU A 763 -37.69 9.24 2.43
CA GLU A 763 -39.12 9.04 2.54
C GLU A 763 -39.52 8.59 3.96
N ARG A 764 -38.77 7.69 4.58
CA ARG A 764 -38.98 7.27 5.97
C ARG A 764 -38.90 8.43 6.97
N ASN A 765 -38.01 9.40 6.75
CA ASN A 765 -37.88 10.57 7.61
C ASN A 765 -39.13 11.49 7.61
N LYS A 766 -39.99 11.38 6.60
CA LYS A 766 -41.29 12.03 6.58
C LYS A 766 -42.35 11.35 7.46
N GLY A 767 -42.07 10.13 7.92
CA GLY A 767 -42.89 9.26 8.77
C GLY A 767 -42.63 7.80 8.42
N GLU A 768 -42.67 6.91 9.45
CA GLU A 768 -42.50 5.48 9.27
C GLU A 768 -43.51 4.93 8.24
N PHE A 769 -43.09 3.89 7.51
CA PHE A 769 -44.00 3.18 6.59
C PHE A 769 -45.01 2.36 7.40
N LYS A 770 -46.29 2.52 7.09
CA LYS A 770 -47.39 1.86 7.83
C LYS A 770 -47.70 0.48 7.30
N SER A 771 -47.41 0.25 6.01
CA SER A 771 -47.65 -1.02 5.32
C SER A 771 -46.80 -1.16 4.08
N PHE A 772 -46.81 -2.34 3.44
CA PHE A 772 -46.11 -2.54 2.16
C PHE A 772 -46.71 -1.61 1.05
N ASN A 773 -48.03 -1.43 1.01
CA ASN A 773 -48.64 -0.52 0.02
C ASN A 773 -48.22 0.95 0.26
N ASP A 774 -48.13 1.41 1.52
CA ASP A 774 -47.63 2.76 1.84
C ASP A 774 -46.22 2.96 1.33
N PHE A 775 -45.34 1.97 1.53
CA PHE A 775 -43.99 2.01 0.96
C PHE A 775 -44.01 2.09 -0.57
N MET A 776 -44.84 1.28 -1.24
CA MET A 776 -44.93 1.27 -2.70
C MET A 776 -45.42 2.62 -3.26
N ILE A 777 -46.43 3.20 -2.67
CA ILE A 777 -47.00 4.51 -3.10
C ILE A 777 -45.94 5.62 -2.93
N ARG A 778 -45.21 5.62 -1.82
CA ARG A 778 -44.24 6.68 -1.50
C ARG A 778 -42.89 6.52 -2.23
N CYS A 779 -42.44 5.29 -2.46
CA CYS A 779 -41.08 5.04 -2.90
C CYS A 779 -40.95 4.50 -4.33
N TYR A 780 -41.96 3.80 -4.89
CA TYR A 780 -41.82 3.21 -6.22
C TYR A 780 -41.69 4.27 -7.33
N GLY A 781 -40.73 4.03 -8.26
CA GLY A 781 -40.50 4.95 -9.41
C GLY A 781 -38.98 5.15 -9.64
N LYS A 782 -38.58 6.41 -9.90
CA LYS A 782 -37.23 6.84 -10.33
C LYS A 782 -36.07 5.82 -10.11
N ASN A 783 -35.69 5.58 -8.85
CA ASN A 783 -34.55 4.74 -8.49
C ASN A 783 -34.97 3.38 -7.89
N ILE A 784 -36.25 3.23 -7.51
CA ILE A 784 -36.80 2.01 -6.89
C ILE A 784 -37.73 1.31 -7.88
N ASN A 785 -37.19 0.33 -8.59
CA ASN A 785 -37.89 -0.45 -9.60
C ASN A 785 -38.32 -1.83 -9.06
N LYS A 786 -39.10 -2.60 -9.87
CA LYS A 786 -39.58 -3.93 -9.54
C LYS A 786 -38.50 -4.88 -9.01
N ARG A 787 -37.29 -4.87 -9.63
CA ARG A 787 -36.18 -5.75 -9.23
C ARG A 787 -35.70 -5.44 -7.81
N ILE A 788 -35.62 -4.17 -7.44
CA ILE A 788 -35.20 -3.72 -6.10
C ILE A 788 -36.25 -4.12 -5.08
N VAL A 789 -37.53 -3.92 -5.38
CA VAL A 789 -38.65 -4.30 -4.50
C VAL A 789 -38.65 -5.81 -4.25
N VAL A 790 -38.47 -6.64 -5.28
CA VAL A 790 -38.32 -8.08 -5.14
C VAL A 790 -37.18 -8.46 -4.24
N SER A 791 -35.99 -7.82 -4.41
CA SER A 791 -34.84 -8.08 -3.53
C SER A 791 -35.13 -7.71 -2.07
N LEU A 792 -35.82 -6.59 -1.81
CA LEU A 792 -36.24 -6.17 -0.47
C LEU A 792 -37.21 -7.17 0.18
N ILE A 793 -38.21 -7.65 -0.59
CA ILE A 793 -39.17 -8.65 -0.10
C ILE A 793 -38.45 -9.95 0.27
N LEU A 794 -37.60 -10.48 -0.62
CA LEU A 794 -36.92 -11.76 -0.43
C LEU A 794 -35.92 -11.68 0.74
N CYS A 795 -35.34 -10.51 0.99
CA CYS A 795 -34.47 -10.25 2.12
C CYS A 795 -35.19 -10.02 3.45
N GLY A 796 -36.50 -9.92 3.44
CA GLY A 796 -37.31 -9.79 4.65
C GLY A 796 -37.46 -8.34 5.14
N ALA A 797 -37.21 -7.32 4.28
CA ALA A 797 -37.33 -5.91 4.65
C ALA A 797 -38.75 -5.53 5.14
N PHE A 798 -39.74 -6.27 4.78
CA PHE A 798 -41.15 -6.06 5.13
C PHE A 798 -41.73 -7.12 6.07
N ASP A 799 -40.87 -7.97 6.70
CA ASP A 799 -41.33 -9.04 7.61
C ASP A 799 -42.10 -8.46 8.81
N SER A 800 -41.80 -7.21 9.23
CA SER A 800 -42.54 -6.51 10.28
C SER A 800 -43.98 -6.18 9.95
N PHE A 801 -44.36 -6.19 8.68
CA PHE A 801 -45.75 -6.04 8.24
C PHE A 801 -46.53 -7.34 8.12
N GLY A 802 -45.87 -8.49 8.34
CA GLY A 802 -46.50 -9.80 8.27
C GLY A 802 -46.89 -10.24 6.86
N ILE A 803 -46.22 -9.74 5.81
CA ILE A 803 -46.53 -10.09 4.43
C ILE A 803 -46.10 -11.54 4.10
N ASN A 804 -46.90 -12.24 3.30
CA ASN A 804 -46.47 -13.47 2.65
C ASN A 804 -45.62 -13.09 1.43
N LYS A 805 -44.30 -13.43 1.45
CA LYS A 805 -43.37 -13.01 0.41
C LYS A 805 -43.71 -13.56 -0.97
N LYS A 806 -44.02 -14.83 -1.05
CA LYS A 806 -44.34 -15.50 -2.31
C LYS A 806 -45.61 -14.95 -2.93
N ALA A 807 -46.67 -14.86 -2.16
CA ALA A 807 -47.94 -14.32 -2.60
C ALA A 807 -47.82 -12.83 -3.01
N THR A 808 -47.09 -12.03 -2.26
CA THR A 808 -46.84 -10.60 -2.59
C THR A 808 -46.06 -10.44 -3.89
N ILE A 809 -45.09 -11.32 -4.19
CA ILE A 809 -44.35 -11.28 -5.45
C ILE A 809 -45.25 -11.71 -6.65
N GLU A 810 -46.14 -12.65 -6.46
CA GLU A 810 -47.08 -13.10 -7.53
C GLU A 810 -47.98 -11.97 -8.04
N ILE A 811 -48.50 -11.14 -7.14
CA ILE A 811 -49.38 -10.00 -7.49
C ILE A 811 -48.64 -8.66 -7.55
N LEU A 812 -47.30 -8.66 -7.60
CA LEU A 812 -46.52 -7.44 -7.50
C LEU A 812 -46.82 -6.44 -8.62
N ASP A 813 -47.13 -6.88 -9.83
CA ASP A 813 -47.50 -6.00 -10.93
C ASP A 813 -48.84 -5.27 -10.67
N GLU A 814 -49.79 -5.90 -10.04
CA GLU A 814 -51.07 -5.29 -9.63
C GLU A 814 -50.82 -4.22 -8.53
N ILE A 815 -49.94 -4.54 -7.55
CA ILE A 815 -49.57 -3.59 -6.49
C ILE A 815 -48.80 -2.39 -7.07
N ILE A 816 -47.96 -2.61 -8.06
CA ILE A 816 -47.23 -1.51 -8.77
C ILE A 816 -48.26 -0.60 -9.45
N ASN A 817 -49.18 -1.15 -10.22
CA ASN A 817 -50.21 -0.37 -10.93
C ASN A 817 -51.09 0.39 -9.93
N TYR A 818 -51.50 -0.23 -8.85
CA TYR A 818 -52.24 0.43 -7.77
C TYR A 818 -51.45 1.60 -7.15
N ALA A 819 -50.17 1.36 -6.81
CA ALA A 819 -49.32 2.38 -6.22
C ALA A 819 -49.08 3.59 -7.17
N MET A 820 -48.88 3.32 -8.46
CA MET A 820 -48.74 4.39 -9.47
C MET A 820 -50.02 5.20 -9.61
N LEU A 821 -51.18 4.54 -9.65
CA LEU A 821 -52.45 5.22 -9.77
C LEU A 821 -52.75 6.08 -8.53
N CYS A 822 -52.55 5.56 -7.33
CA CYS A 822 -52.68 6.34 -6.08
C CYS A 822 -51.73 7.57 -6.06
N LYS A 823 -50.52 7.42 -6.58
CA LYS A 823 -49.55 8.50 -6.66
C LYS A 823 -49.97 9.60 -7.67
N ASP A 824 -50.48 9.19 -8.82
CA ASP A 824 -50.91 10.13 -9.88
C ASP A 824 -52.17 10.90 -9.45
N LEU A 825 -53.07 10.24 -8.71
CA LEU A 825 -54.31 10.87 -8.20
C LEU A 825 -54.08 11.65 -6.90
N GLY A 826 -52.94 11.48 -6.22
CA GLY A 826 -52.64 12.08 -4.92
C GLY A 826 -53.54 11.60 -3.77
N VAL A 827 -54.24 10.47 -3.94
CA VAL A 827 -55.16 9.89 -2.95
C VAL A 827 -54.92 8.37 -2.83
N VAL A 828 -54.98 7.85 -1.64
CA VAL A 828 -54.94 6.38 -1.39
C VAL A 828 -56.37 5.83 -1.66
N MET A 829 -56.50 4.92 -2.61
CA MET A 829 -57.78 4.30 -2.97
C MET A 829 -58.11 3.10 -2.05
N ASP A 830 -59.41 2.91 -1.80
CA ASP A 830 -59.86 1.83 -0.90
C ASP A 830 -59.71 0.40 -1.48
N ASN A 831 -59.54 0.28 -2.80
CA ASN A 831 -59.40 -1.00 -3.50
C ASN A 831 -57.96 -1.45 -3.67
N ALA A 832 -57.23 -1.69 -2.57
CA ALA A 832 -55.91 -2.27 -2.62
C ALA A 832 -55.94 -3.72 -3.11
N PRO A 833 -54.97 -4.18 -3.91
CA PRO A 833 -54.86 -5.59 -4.34
C PRO A 833 -54.88 -6.54 -3.14
N ILE A 834 -55.65 -7.60 -3.24
CA ILE A 834 -55.80 -8.66 -2.20
C ILE A 834 -54.73 -9.72 -2.45
N VAL A 835 -53.91 -9.97 -1.44
CA VAL A 835 -52.88 -11.01 -1.46
C VAL A 835 -53.54 -12.38 -1.22
N ASN A 836 -53.30 -13.36 -2.11
CA ASN A 836 -53.82 -14.69 -1.98
C ASN A 836 -53.21 -15.43 -0.75
N ASP A 837 -53.97 -16.26 -0.10
CA ASP A 837 -53.49 -17.10 0.99
C ASP A 837 -52.84 -18.38 0.42
N ILE A 838 -51.52 -18.34 0.25
CA ILE A 838 -50.68 -19.46 -0.21
C ILE A 838 -49.57 -19.70 0.78
N ASP A 839 -49.02 -20.93 0.75
CA ASP A 839 -47.80 -21.21 1.54
C ASP A 839 -46.60 -20.31 1.12
N ASP A 840 -45.96 -19.70 2.10
CA ASP A 840 -44.74 -18.87 1.85
C ASP A 840 -43.52 -19.78 1.57
N TYR A 841 -42.41 -19.18 1.20
CA TYR A 841 -41.14 -19.87 0.93
C TYR A 841 -40.75 -20.79 2.11
N ASP A 842 -40.40 -22.04 1.79
CA ASP A 842 -39.88 -22.97 2.78
C ASP A 842 -38.48 -22.53 3.30
N SER A 843 -37.94 -23.23 4.30
CA SER A 843 -36.65 -22.88 4.91
C SER A 843 -35.47 -23.00 3.95
N ILE A 844 -35.51 -23.84 2.92
CA ILE A 844 -34.47 -24.00 1.91
C ILE A 844 -34.56 -22.87 0.90
N GLU A 845 -35.75 -22.61 0.39
CA GLU A 845 -36.02 -21.51 -0.52
C GLU A 845 -35.63 -20.18 0.13
N THR A 846 -35.92 -20.00 1.43
CA THR A 846 -35.50 -18.82 2.20
C THR A 846 -33.97 -18.69 2.26
N ILE A 847 -33.21 -19.77 2.51
CA ILE A 847 -31.77 -19.78 2.51
C ILE A 847 -31.23 -19.46 1.11
N ASP A 848 -31.80 -20.08 0.05
CA ASP A 848 -31.38 -19.76 -1.33
C ASP A 848 -31.63 -18.27 -1.67
N ASN A 849 -32.75 -17.71 -1.24
CA ASN A 849 -33.08 -16.29 -1.41
C ASN A 849 -32.11 -15.39 -0.67
N GLU A 850 -31.73 -15.73 0.57
CA GLU A 850 -30.73 -15.02 1.34
C GLU A 850 -29.36 -15.05 0.63
N ILE A 851 -28.88 -16.20 0.19
CA ILE A 851 -27.62 -16.33 -0.53
C ILE A 851 -27.63 -15.56 -1.84
N ASN A 852 -28.71 -15.63 -2.60
CA ASN A 852 -28.82 -14.94 -3.89
C ASN A 852 -28.79 -13.41 -3.74
N ASN A 853 -29.42 -12.87 -2.69
CA ASN A 853 -29.60 -11.44 -2.48
C ASN A 853 -28.57 -10.81 -1.54
N TYR A 854 -28.12 -11.48 -0.46
CA TYR A 854 -27.06 -10.98 0.41
C TYR A 854 -25.66 -11.48 0.03
N GLY A 855 -25.55 -12.68 -0.61
CA GLY A 855 -24.28 -13.38 -0.81
C GLY A 855 -23.86 -14.27 0.37
N PHE A 856 -24.68 -14.31 1.44
CA PHE A 856 -24.51 -15.15 2.63
C PHE A 856 -25.90 -15.47 3.23
N TYR A 857 -25.97 -16.41 4.16
CA TYR A 857 -27.23 -16.74 4.84
C TYR A 857 -27.22 -16.28 6.30
N LEU A 858 -28.37 -15.85 6.79
CA LEU A 858 -28.63 -15.45 8.18
C LEU A 858 -29.39 -16.55 8.96
N SER A 859 -30.18 -17.32 8.26
CA SER A 859 -30.90 -18.44 8.78
C SER A 859 -29.98 -19.57 9.27
N ARG A 860 -30.53 -20.69 9.77
CA ARG A 860 -29.72 -21.85 10.17
C ARG A 860 -28.90 -22.38 9.01
N HIS A 861 -27.74 -23.01 9.31
CA HIS A 861 -26.85 -23.55 8.28
C HIS A 861 -27.63 -24.48 7.32
N PRO A 862 -27.42 -24.40 5.98
CA PRO A 862 -28.16 -25.19 4.99
C PRO A 862 -28.15 -26.70 5.24
N VAL A 863 -27.10 -27.22 5.84
CA VAL A 863 -26.91 -28.64 6.18
C VAL A 863 -27.90 -29.13 7.25
N THR A 864 -28.33 -28.25 8.18
CA THR A 864 -29.14 -28.64 9.35
C THR A 864 -30.45 -29.37 9.01
N LYS A 865 -31.03 -29.07 7.85
CA LYS A 865 -32.25 -29.74 7.36
C LYS A 865 -32.02 -31.22 6.98
N TYR A 866 -30.81 -31.59 6.60
CA TYR A 866 -30.44 -32.91 6.10
C TYR A 866 -29.74 -33.77 7.14
N ILE A 867 -29.49 -33.22 8.33
CA ILE A 867 -28.79 -33.92 9.42
C ILE A 867 -29.76 -34.89 10.13
N ARG A 868 -29.32 -36.10 10.34
CA ARG A 868 -29.95 -37.13 11.17
C ARG A 868 -29.05 -37.53 12.34
N GLU A 869 -29.60 -38.21 13.37
CA GLU A 869 -28.78 -38.76 14.45
C GLU A 869 -27.63 -39.61 13.89
N GLY A 870 -26.40 -39.40 14.39
CA GLY A 870 -25.23 -40.15 13.99
C GLY A 870 -24.40 -39.56 12.81
N TYR A 871 -24.74 -38.38 12.27
CA TYR A 871 -23.88 -37.80 11.24
C TYR A 871 -22.54 -37.29 11.80
N ILE A 872 -21.51 -37.33 10.95
CA ILE A 872 -20.15 -36.92 11.32
C ILE A 872 -20.03 -35.37 11.18
N LYS A 873 -19.68 -34.71 12.28
CA LYS A 873 -19.49 -33.25 12.34
C LYS A 873 -18.05 -32.87 11.94
N LEU A 874 -17.86 -31.75 11.31
CA LEU A 874 -16.51 -31.27 10.97
C LEU A 874 -15.64 -31.04 12.20
N ASN A 875 -16.20 -30.67 13.36
CA ASN A 875 -15.44 -30.55 14.60
C ASN A 875 -14.84 -31.89 15.08
N ASP A 876 -15.43 -33.02 14.67
CA ASP A 876 -14.95 -34.35 15.03
C ASP A 876 -14.05 -34.99 13.97
N ILE A 877 -13.74 -34.29 12.91
CA ILE A 877 -13.01 -34.79 11.72
C ILE A 877 -11.65 -35.43 12.07
N SER A 878 -10.99 -34.92 13.10
CA SER A 878 -9.70 -35.43 13.58
C SER A 878 -9.75 -36.90 14.02
N LYS A 879 -10.92 -37.37 14.49
CA LYS A 879 -11.14 -38.77 14.93
C LYS A 879 -11.14 -39.76 13.76
N TYR A 880 -11.27 -39.22 12.52
CA TYR A 880 -11.38 -40.02 11.31
C TYR A 880 -10.16 -39.89 10.40
N TYR A 881 -9.01 -39.47 10.96
CA TYR A 881 -7.77 -39.38 10.21
C TYR A 881 -7.43 -40.67 9.46
N ASN A 882 -7.05 -40.58 8.21
CA ASN A 882 -6.75 -41.67 7.28
C ASN A 882 -7.91 -42.64 6.98
N LYS A 883 -9.16 -42.27 7.31
CA LYS A 883 -10.36 -43.07 7.01
C LYS A 883 -11.14 -42.42 5.89
N VAL A 884 -11.84 -43.26 5.11
CA VAL A 884 -12.84 -42.81 4.14
C VAL A 884 -14.19 -42.74 4.88
N ILE A 885 -14.84 -41.58 4.78
CA ILE A 885 -16.08 -41.26 5.46
C ILE A 885 -17.07 -40.59 4.52
N SER A 886 -18.34 -40.66 4.87
CA SER A 886 -19.43 -39.99 4.17
C SER A 886 -19.92 -38.81 5.02
N LEU A 887 -19.94 -37.63 4.45
CA LEU A 887 -20.30 -36.38 5.10
C LEU A 887 -21.46 -35.70 4.36
N ILE A 888 -22.26 -34.93 5.08
CA ILE A 888 -23.26 -34.01 4.48
C ILE A 888 -22.70 -32.61 4.66
N LEU A 889 -22.36 -31.96 3.58
CA LEU A 889 -21.63 -30.67 3.58
C LEU A 889 -22.23 -29.68 2.59
N PHE A 890 -22.10 -28.41 2.90
CA PHE A 890 -22.48 -27.31 2.02
C PHE A 890 -21.26 -26.85 1.23
N LEU A 891 -21.38 -26.80 -0.10
CA LEU A 891 -20.30 -26.37 -0.98
C LEU A 891 -20.28 -24.85 -1.08
N GLU A 892 -19.28 -24.23 -0.46
CA GLU A 892 -19.11 -22.78 -0.42
C GLU A 892 -18.40 -22.23 -1.65
N ASP A 893 -17.30 -22.86 -2.04
CA ASP A 893 -16.45 -22.36 -3.14
C ASP A 893 -15.77 -23.51 -3.89
N THR A 894 -15.45 -23.23 -5.17
CA THR A 894 -14.77 -24.15 -6.07
C THR A 894 -13.70 -23.41 -6.87
N ARG A 895 -12.52 -24.01 -7.03
CA ARG A 895 -11.46 -23.48 -7.86
C ARG A 895 -10.83 -24.58 -8.71
N MET A 896 -11.06 -24.52 -10.02
CA MET A 896 -10.43 -25.42 -10.99
C MET A 896 -9.00 -25.01 -11.28
N ILE A 897 -8.10 -25.96 -11.30
CA ILE A 897 -6.71 -25.78 -11.73
C ILE A 897 -6.28 -26.94 -12.63
N LYS A 898 -5.23 -26.72 -13.42
CA LYS A 898 -4.53 -27.77 -14.16
C LYS A 898 -3.29 -28.23 -13.40
N THR A 899 -3.11 -29.52 -13.29
CA THR A 899 -1.90 -30.11 -12.73
C THR A 899 -0.72 -29.95 -13.67
N ARG A 900 0.49 -30.31 -13.22
CA ARG A 900 1.69 -30.31 -14.10
C ARG A 900 1.56 -31.25 -15.30
N ASN A 901 0.73 -32.27 -15.20
CA ASN A 901 0.44 -33.23 -16.26
C ASN A 901 -0.74 -32.78 -17.16
N ASN A 902 -1.23 -31.54 -17.00
CA ASN A 902 -2.35 -30.97 -17.74
C ASN A 902 -3.73 -31.57 -17.39
N ASP A 903 -3.84 -32.39 -16.35
CA ASP A 903 -5.10 -32.92 -15.84
C ASP A 903 -5.86 -31.85 -15.04
N ASN A 904 -7.20 -31.88 -15.10
CA ASN A 904 -8.03 -30.98 -14.31
C ASN A 904 -8.12 -31.45 -12.85
N MET A 905 -7.96 -30.57 -11.90
CA MET A 905 -8.13 -30.79 -10.47
C MET A 905 -8.98 -29.65 -9.89
N CYS A 906 -9.80 -29.93 -8.91
CA CYS A 906 -10.64 -28.93 -8.26
C CYS A 906 -10.34 -28.83 -6.77
N PHE A 907 -10.09 -27.61 -6.29
CA PHE A 907 -10.13 -27.28 -4.88
C PHE A 907 -11.57 -26.91 -4.52
N LEU A 908 -12.05 -27.44 -3.41
CA LEU A 908 -13.40 -27.25 -2.91
C LEU A 908 -13.30 -26.71 -1.47
N LYS A 909 -14.22 -25.81 -1.11
CA LYS A 909 -14.40 -25.39 0.29
C LYS A 909 -15.76 -25.82 0.73
N PHE A 910 -15.83 -26.70 1.72
CA PHE A 910 -17.06 -27.19 2.33
C PHE A 910 -17.27 -26.65 3.73
N SER A 911 -18.52 -26.59 4.19
CA SER A 911 -18.86 -26.26 5.57
C SER A 911 -20.03 -27.08 6.09
N ASP A 912 -20.12 -27.16 7.41
CA ASP A 912 -21.29 -27.53 8.19
C ASP A 912 -21.54 -26.46 9.28
N GLU A 913 -22.50 -26.69 10.15
CA GLU A 913 -22.84 -25.76 11.24
C GLU A 913 -21.72 -25.56 12.27
N TYR A 914 -20.68 -26.42 12.25
CA TYR A 914 -19.58 -26.42 13.23
C TYR A 914 -18.25 -25.86 12.67
N GLY A 915 -18.10 -25.81 11.35
CA GLY A 915 -16.88 -25.29 10.74
C GLY A 915 -16.80 -25.42 9.23
N SER A 916 -15.63 -25.10 8.67
CA SER A 916 -15.32 -25.28 7.25
C SER A 916 -14.05 -26.11 7.07
N ILE A 917 -13.96 -26.82 5.94
CA ILE A 917 -12.84 -27.69 5.58
C ILE A 917 -12.51 -27.54 4.10
N GLU A 918 -11.21 -27.52 3.81
CA GLU A 918 -10.73 -27.55 2.43
C GLU A 918 -10.75 -28.99 1.93
N ALA A 919 -11.07 -29.16 0.66
CA ALA A 919 -11.09 -30.45 0.00
C ALA A 919 -10.45 -30.38 -1.38
N VAL A 920 -9.92 -31.51 -1.82
CA VAL A 920 -9.32 -31.66 -3.15
C VAL A 920 -10.03 -32.80 -3.87
N MET A 921 -10.39 -32.55 -5.13
CA MET A 921 -10.94 -33.53 -6.03
C MET A 921 -10.03 -33.68 -7.25
N PHE A 922 -9.48 -34.86 -7.44
CA PHE A 922 -8.61 -35.17 -8.58
C PHE A 922 -9.42 -35.50 -9.84
N SER A 923 -8.78 -35.58 -10.98
CA SER A 923 -9.38 -35.79 -12.30
C SER A 923 -10.36 -36.96 -12.36
N ASP A 924 -10.00 -38.11 -11.78
CA ASP A 924 -10.82 -39.31 -11.82
C ASP A 924 -12.15 -39.17 -11.05
N ALA A 925 -12.13 -38.46 -9.94
CA ALA A 925 -13.32 -38.15 -9.16
C ALA A 925 -14.14 -37.02 -9.83
N LEU A 926 -13.45 -36.06 -10.45
CA LEU A 926 -14.07 -34.93 -11.12
C LEU A 926 -14.88 -35.36 -12.35
N LEU A 927 -14.42 -36.37 -13.11
CA LEU A 927 -15.13 -36.93 -14.25
C LEU A 927 -16.45 -37.64 -13.87
N LYS A 928 -16.62 -38.03 -12.62
CA LYS A 928 -17.81 -38.70 -12.11
C LYS A 928 -18.87 -37.74 -11.58
N VAL A 929 -18.54 -36.43 -11.50
CA VAL A 929 -19.46 -35.39 -10.98
C VAL A 929 -20.05 -34.64 -12.17
N THR A 930 -21.36 -34.71 -12.34
CA THR A 930 -22.09 -34.11 -13.47
C THR A 930 -22.14 -32.59 -13.37
N GLU A 931 -22.27 -32.03 -12.15
CA GLU A 931 -22.38 -30.60 -11.92
C GLU A 931 -21.78 -30.21 -10.55
N LEU A 932 -20.99 -29.12 -10.52
CA LEU A 932 -20.44 -28.51 -9.32
C LEU A 932 -21.12 -27.17 -9.06
N ASN A 933 -22.29 -27.21 -8.44
CA ASN A 933 -23.06 -25.99 -8.14
C ASN A 933 -22.70 -25.46 -6.76
N LYS A 934 -22.11 -24.25 -6.69
CA LYS A 934 -21.89 -23.55 -5.43
C LYS A 934 -23.21 -23.30 -4.71
N ASN A 935 -23.14 -23.13 -3.40
CA ASN A 935 -24.27 -22.86 -2.52
C ASN A 935 -25.34 -23.97 -2.51
N LYS A 936 -24.90 -25.23 -2.66
CA LYS A 936 -25.78 -26.42 -2.54
C LYS A 936 -25.19 -27.38 -1.52
N VAL A 937 -26.07 -28.25 -1.00
CA VAL A 937 -25.71 -29.30 -0.04
C VAL A 937 -25.41 -30.60 -0.78
N TYR A 938 -24.29 -31.21 -0.44
CA TYR A 938 -23.81 -32.45 -1.04
C TYR A 938 -23.59 -33.52 0.01
N LYS A 939 -23.88 -34.78 -0.36
CA LYS A 939 -23.32 -35.95 0.31
C LYS A 939 -21.92 -36.19 -0.31
N VAL A 940 -20.90 -36.14 0.51
CA VAL A 940 -19.49 -36.17 0.08
C VAL A 940 -18.83 -37.43 0.65
N ASN A 941 -18.29 -38.27 -0.20
CA ASN A 941 -17.45 -39.40 0.18
C ASN A 941 -15.98 -39.01 0.02
N ALA A 942 -15.27 -38.95 1.13
CA ALA A 942 -13.90 -38.43 1.15
C ALA A 942 -13.04 -39.13 2.18
N LYS A 943 -11.73 -39.18 1.89
CA LYS A 943 -10.69 -39.57 2.85
C LYS A 943 -10.22 -38.35 3.63
N VAL A 944 -10.10 -38.51 4.93
CA VAL A 944 -9.56 -37.45 5.79
C VAL A 944 -8.03 -37.54 5.79
N GLU A 945 -7.37 -36.51 5.32
CA GLU A 945 -5.92 -36.41 5.35
C GLU A 945 -5.45 -35.23 6.20
N LYS A 946 -4.23 -35.30 6.70
CA LYS A 946 -3.58 -34.21 7.41
C LYS A 946 -2.59 -33.54 6.48
N ARG A 947 -2.78 -32.24 6.25
CA ARG A 947 -1.84 -31.40 5.51
C ARG A 947 -1.30 -30.34 6.47
N ASP A 948 0.00 -30.41 6.73
CA ASP A 948 0.65 -29.64 7.78
C ASP A 948 -0.03 -29.91 9.15
N GLU A 949 -0.67 -28.95 9.77
CA GLU A 949 -1.40 -29.08 11.03
C GLU A 949 -2.94 -29.05 10.86
N SER A 950 -3.43 -28.92 9.64
CA SER A 950 -4.87 -28.89 9.32
C SER A 950 -5.33 -30.19 8.67
N TYR A 951 -6.61 -30.50 8.81
CA TYR A 951 -7.24 -31.61 8.10
C TYR A 951 -7.82 -31.12 6.78
N GLN A 952 -7.69 -31.94 5.72
CA GLN A 952 -8.30 -31.75 4.42
C GLN A 952 -9.04 -33.01 4.00
N LEU A 953 -9.97 -32.88 3.05
CA LEU A 953 -10.67 -33.98 2.45
C LEU A 953 -10.13 -34.29 1.05
N ILE A 954 -9.85 -35.56 0.78
CA ILE A 954 -9.65 -36.04 -0.59
C ILE A 954 -10.98 -36.64 -1.05
N VAL A 955 -11.67 -35.95 -1.96
CA VAL A 955 -13.00 -36.32 -2.41
C VAL A 955 -12.93 -37.37 -3.50
N TYR A 956 -13.56 -38.50 -3.29
CA TYR A 956 -13.71 -39.58 -4.28
C TYR A 956 -15.04 -39.55 -5.04
N GLY A 957 -16.06 -38.89 -4.49
CA GLY A 957 -17.35 -38.68 -5.13
C GLY A 957 -18.24 -37.79 -4.28
N MET A 958 -19.14 -37.09 -4.93
CA MET A 958 -20.13 -36.26 -4.27
C MET A 958 -21.42 -36.22 -5.07
N PHE A 959 -22.54 -36.11 -4.37
CA PHE A 959 -23.89 -36.07 -4.95
C PHE A 959 -24.64 -34.90 -4.32
N GLN A 960 -25.27 -34.06 -5.14
CA GLN A 960 -26.13 -32.99 -4.66
C GLN A 960 -27.38 -33.57 -4.02
N ILE A 961 -27.74 -33.12 -2.83
CA ILE A 961 -28.96 -33.50 -2.14
C ILE A 961 -30.07 -32.54 -2.58
N TRP A 962 -31.05 -33.04 -3.30
CA TRP A 962 -32.24 -32.30 -3.70
C TRP A 962 -33.29 -32.36 -2.58
N GLY A 963 -34.02 -31.28 -2.33
CA GLY A 963 -35.09 -31.23 -1.36
C GLY A 963 -36.16 -32.29 -1.66
N VAL A 964 -36.40 -33.23 -0.74
CA VAL A 964 -37.47 -34.20 -0.87
C VAL A 964 -38.73 -33.62 -0.24
N ASN A 965 -39.78 -33.46 -1.05
CA ASN A 965 -41.14 -33.19 -0.58
C ASN A 965 -41.63 -34.42 0.21
N ILE A 966 -41.79 -34.32 1.53
CA ILE A 966 -42.11 -35.45 2.43
C ILE A 966 -43.60 -35.85 2.34
N ALA A 967 -44.38 -35.31 1.40
CA ALA A 967 -45.82 -35.54 1.31
C ALA A 967 -46.23 -36.75 0.44
N SER A 968 -45.35 -37.42 -0.31
CA SER A 968 -45.74 -38.63 -1.05
C SER A 968 -44.56 -39.58 -1.28
N ASN A 969 -44.69 -40.78 -0.76
CA ASN A 969 -43.91 -42.01 -1.04
C ASN A 969 -42.86 -42.47 -0.06
N LYS A 970 -43.30 -42.92 1.11
CA LYS A 970 -42.47 -43.74 2.01
C LYS A 970 -42.08 -45.15 1.43
N LYS A 971 -42.62 -45.58 0.31
CA LYS A 971 -42.33 -46.92 -0.28
C LYS A 971 -41.34 -46.95 -1.44
N ASN A 972 -41.21 -45.85 -2.20
CA ASN A 972 -40.31 -45.83 -3.38
C ASN A 972 -38.87 -45.34 -3.12
N ILE A 973 -38.60 -44.72 -1.95
CA ILE A 973 -37.27 -44.25 -1.61
C ILE A 973 -36.39 -45.35 -1.04
N LEU A 974 -36.98 -46.30 -0.30
CA LEU A 974 -36.26 -47.48 0.24
C LEU A 974 -35.78 -48.43 -0.87
N SER A 975 -36.55 -48.61 -1.97
CA SER A 975 -36.12 -49.45 -3.08
C SER A 975 -35.01 -48.83 -3.95
N LYS A 976 -34.96 -47.50 -4.08
CA LYS A 976 -33.87 -46.84 -4.78
C LYS A 976 -32.58 -46.78 -3.96
N ILE A 977 -32.65 -46.66 -2.64
CA ILE A 977 -31.48 -46.65 -1.74
C ILE A 977 -30.87 -48.04 -1.62
N ILE A 978 -31.71 -49.13 -1.72
CA ILE A 978 -31.26 -50.52 -1.67
C ILE A 978 -30.61 -50.95 -3.00
N ASN A 979 -31.05 -50.43 -4.15
CA ASN A 979 -30.45 -50.76 -5.45
C ASN A 979 -29.10 -50.03 -5.69
N ASP A 980 -28.83 -48.92 -4.99
CA ASP A 980 -27.50 -48.28 -5.00
C ASP A 980 -26.48 -48.93 -4.04
N ALA A 981 -26.89 -49.97 -3.28
CA ALA A 981 -26.01 -50.76 -2.42
C ALA A 981 -25.11 -51.78 -3.18
N CYS A 982 -25.27 -51.90 -4.50
CA CYS A 982 -24.40 -52.73 -5.35
C CYS A 982 -22.98 -52.20 -5.59
N PHE A 983 -22.56 -51.16 -4.87
CA PHE A 983 -21.19 -50.65 -4.95
C PHE A 983 -20.22 -51.29 -3.93
N SER A 984 -20.66 -52.32 -3.19
CA SER A 984 -19.78 -53.06 -2.26
C SER A 984 -18.90 -54.12 -2.94
N GLU A 985 -19.04 -54.36 -4.25
CA GLU A 985 -18.23 -55.36 -4.98
C GLU A 985 -17.08 -54.83 -5.83
N ILE A 986 -16.74 -53.55 -5.75
CA ILE A 986 -15.54 -52.99 -6.46
C ILE A 986 -14.36 -52.72 -5.50
N LEU A 987 -14.43 -53.14 -4.26
CA LEU A 987 -13.31 -53.07 -3.30
C LEU A 987 -12.93 -54.50 -2.81
N ARG A 988 -12.69 -55.39 -3.76
CA ARG A 988 -11.88 -56.59 -3.60
C ARG A 988 -10.74 -56.61 -4.62
#